data_2b51eaac1776458aafd8c1a3b1a48515
#
_entry.id   2b51eaac1776458aafd8c1a3b1a48515
#
_cell.length_a   1.000
_cell.length_b   1.000
_cell.length_c   1.000
_cell.angle_alpha   90.00
_cell.angle_beta   90.00
_cell.angle_gamma   90.00
#
_symmetry.space_group_name_H-M   'P 1'
#
loop_
_entity.id
_entity.type
_entity.pdbx_description
1 polymer ?
#
loop_
_entity_poly.entity_id
_entity_poly.type
_entity_poly.pdbx_seq_one_letter_code
_entity_poly.pdbx_strand_id
1 'polypeptide(L)'
;MQQNNLLKMFMLCIPFLASSIHAEGRNDYMEEVIVTTKRGDTVNLQSMAEAVTSFSGEALEREAAVTLEDFNHAIPNVQLEHVGLFQAAASFSMRGIGTAGIESFADPVVAVFVDDVYYSRNAVALLDLFDIESVTAFRGPQGTLYGRNAFAGAISVRTKRPSLEGRELEIHLDAGNYGRQNTGIVFNQPLGDKAAFRIAANVHEMDGFFKNDGVVVDSYNPATATLVTRIDEGLKGRSQNGEKSVFIRPSLRLELNDKWTMDIIGEIWDDKGDGSANWSQCYEPGSQPAPVGNGPSGSTAVHTLFGFPCKDPFGDDRFGIPGDGSDPFEVSANLSPDQTEQEIRGITIDTSYQLESGTLTLVLNHREVEEDVSTDTDGFNWDLFSSARIQEFESTQVEVRYATTINENIDLLTGFFYLKDEYQVEQLLWIFLDSNLFGGGGFTRDNPLMSYGTNEQTRTSLAGYVQVDWRMNDQWTLNLGGRYTTEEKDDVKGMAINDSACPAGTTPATSPSPCNGAPFSGTDPGNFRDFDPSVRFGPVDEDWSAFSPRVGLEYQMSDDVMVFGFWQRAFKSGGFVNNAGTPTVFASPYDQEQVDNFELGIRSDLLDGRLRLNGNIFSADYKDLQRGVIRAAPTSTGQETFTDNAAGAESFGVELTFNYAPTENLSIYGNVGYLDIEYDGFIADLTGDGIQTDNSSLELVRAPKWDMNVGVDYEFDLDDMGRLTVGARYSYTDEMLLTTPNDVGFHRDELATVDAQIVWRSRDERYQLMLWGRNLSDEVERLGGTPVATLFAFASGTQPKQYGATFVMRFSE
;
A
#
# COMPACT_ATOMS: atom_id res chain seq x y z
N MET A 1 -4.07 -34.78 8.68
CA MET A 1 -3.88 -35.44 9.98
C MET A 1 -3.21 -34.57 11.06
N GLN A 2 -2.72 -33.39 10.72
CA GLN A 2 -2.13 -32.40 11.65
C GLN A 2 -3.14 -31.43 12.29
N GLN A 3 -4.27 -31.14 11.66
CA GLN A 3 -5.31 -30.22 12.18
C GLN A 3 -5.92 -30.59 13.55
N ASN A 4 -5.88 -31.89 13.94
CA ASN A 4 -6.49 -32.30 15.18
C ASN A 4 -5.66 -32.05 16.46
N ASN A 5 -4.42 -31.63 16.34
CA ASN A 5 -3.54 -31.42 17.51
C ASN A 5 -3.51 -29.95 17.99
N LEU A 6 -3.70 -28.98 17.11
CA LEU A 6 -3.73 -27.55 17.47
C LEU A 6 -5.02 -27.15 18.23
N LEU A 7 -6.16 -27.72 17.82
CA LEU A 7 -7.43 -27.49 18.53
C LEU A 7 -7.40 -28.06 19.96
N LYS A 8 -6.59 -29.12 20.22
CA LYS A 8 -6.41 -29.67 21.56
C LYS A 8 -5.46 -28.86 22.45
N MET A 9 -4.55 -28.08 21.87
CA MET A 9 -3.61 -27.26 22.64
C MET A 9 -4.31 -25.97 23.15
N PHE A 10 -5.26 -25.43 22.38
CA PHE A 10 -6.02 -24.23 22.77
C PHE A 10 -7.09 -24.53 23.85
N MET A 11 -7.67 -25.75 23.86
CA MET A 11 -8.63 -26.13 24.91
C MET A 11 -7.97 -26.44 26.28
N LEU A 12 -6.66 -26.54 26.35
CA LEU A 12 -5.93 -26.81 27.60
C LEU A 12 -5.51 -25.55 28.37
N CYS A 13 -5.58 -24.36 27.77
CA CYS A 13 -5.19 -23.10 28.43
C CYS A 13 -6.35 -22.33 29.11
N ILE A 14 -7.59 -22.74 28.90
CA ILE A 14 -8.78 -22.03 29.42
C ILE A 14 -9.13 -22.28 30.91
N PRO A 15 -8.67 -23.36 31.60
CA PRO A 15 -9.17 -23.60 32.98
C PRO A 15 -8.45 -22.83 34.09
N PHE A 16 -7.54 -21.90 33.84
CA PHE A 16 -6.73 -21.28 34.92
C PHE A 16 -7.09 -19.88 35.37
N LEU A 17 -8.15 -19.25 34.83
CA LEU A 17 -8.49 -17.84 35.13
C LEU A 17 -9.87 -17.61 35.81
N ALA A 18 -10.38 -18.58 36.56
CA ALA A 18 -11.58 -18.36 37.38
C ALA A 18 -11.21 -18.23 38.85
N SER A 19 -10.64 -17.12 39.25
CA SER A 19 -10.68 -16.67 40.66
C SER A 19 -11.19 -15.23 40.67
N SER A 20 -12.45 -15.10 41.10
CA SER A 20 -13.15 -13.85 41.32
C SER A 20 -12.44 -12.97 42.35
N ILE A 21 -11.92 -11.83 41.92
CA ILE A 21 -11.49 -10.73 42.75
C ILE A 21 -12.46 -9.57 42.48
N HIS A 22 -13.12 -9.07 43.54
CA HIS A 22 -13.98 -7.89 43.50
C HIS A 22 -13.11 -6.65 43.29
N ALA A 23 -13.38 -5.87 42.27
CA ALA A 23 -12.70 -4.61 41.98
C ALA A 23 -13.44 -3.42 42.61
N GLU A 24 -12.77 -2.73 43.50
CA GLU A 24 -13.05 -1.32 43.81
C GLU A 24 -11.98 -0.45 43.19
N GLY A 25 -12.35 0.38 42.19
CA GLY A 25 -11.51 1.40 41.57
C GLY A 25 -10.73 0.88 40.37
N ARG A 26 -11.29 1.06 39.18
CA ARG A 26 -10.61 0.89 37.91
C ARG A 26 -9.52 2.01 37.81
N ASN A 27 -8.26 1.68 38.06
CA ASN A 27 -7.17 2.55 37.68
C ASN A 27 -6.89 2.28 36.18
N ASP A 28 -7.14 3.28 35.34
CA ASP A 28 -6.83 3.19 33.90
C ASP A 28 -5.31 3.24 33.70
N TYR A 29 -4.66 2.07 33.74
CA TYR A 29 -3.23 1.90 33.48
C TYR A 29 -2.86 1.97 31.99
N MET A 30 -3.87 2.00 31.10
CA MET A 30 -3.69 1.98 29.66
C MET A 30 -4.56 3.02 28.98
N GLU A 31 -4.04 3.60 27.92
CA GLU A 31 -4.79 4.51 27.06
C GLU A 31 -6.04 3.82 26.49
N GLU A 32 -7.18 4.46 26.59
CA GLU A 32 -8.41 4.01 25.97
C GLU A 32 -8.37 4.37 24.48
N VAL A 33 -8.23 3.38 23.61
CA VAL A 33 -8.24 3.61 22.17
C VAL A 33 -9.69 3.72 21.70
N ILE A 34 -10.04 4.92 21.29
CA ILE A 34 -11.37 5.26 20.80
C ILE A 34 -11.37 5.29 19.28
N VAL A 35 -12.35 4.63 18.66
CA VAL A 35 -12.50 4.55 17.21
C VAL A 35 -13.84 5.13 16.80
N THR A 36 -13.84 6.02 15.81
CA THR A 36 -15.08 6.50 15.20
C THR A 36 -15.56 5.49 14.16
N THR A 37 -16.73 4.91 14.41
CA THR A 37 -17.36 3.94 13.49
C THR A 37 -18.03 4.63 12.31
N LYS A 38 -18.41 3.87 11.27
CA LYS A 38 -19.25 4.38 10.17
C LYS A 38 -20.66 4.82 10.62
N ARG A 39 -21.08 4.50 11.83
CA ARG A 39 -22.31 5.04 12.42
C ARG A 39 -22.15 6.49 12.87
N GLY A 40 -20.93 6.97 13.00
CA GLY A 40 -20.60 8.26 13.60
C GLY A 40 -20.50 8.20 15.13
N ASP A 41 -20.67 7.02 15.72
CA ASP A 41 -20.47 6.80 17.15
C ASP A 41 -18.98 6.57 17.43
N THR A 42 -18.53 7.11 18.53
CA THR A 42 -17.20 6.86 19.07
C THR A 42 -17.28 5.65 20.01
N VAL A 43 -16.58 4.59 19.68
CA VAL A 43 -16.61 3.34 20.47
C VAL A 43 -15.21 2.97 20.94
N ASN A 44 -15.15 2.32 22.11
CA ASN A 44 -13.93 1.72 22.59
C ASN A 44 -13.55 0.52 21.69
N LEU A 45 -12.30 0.42 21.30
CA LEU A 45 -11.78 -0.69 20.48
C LEU A 45 -12.08 -2.06 21.10
N GLN A 46 -12.13 -2.17 22.45
CA GLN A 46 -12.44 -3.41 23.16
C GLN A 46 -13.90 -3.87 22.98
N SER A 47 -14.80 -2.98 22.55
CA SER A 47 -16.20 -3.34 22.23
C SER A 47 -16.43 -3.71 20.77
N MET A 48 -15.37 -3.77 19.95
CA MET A 48 -15.49 -4.10 18.52
C MET A 48 -15.27 -5.59 18.28
N ALA A 49 -16.25 -6.26 17.69
CA ALA A 49 -16.21 -7.68 17.32
C ALA A 49 -15.57 -7.85 15.93
N GLU A 50 -14.34 -7.37 15.77
CA GLU A 50 -13.57 -7.40 14.50
C GLU A 50 -12.07 -7.50 14.77
N ALA A 51 -11.29 -8.03 13.81
CA ALA A 51 -9.84 -7.98 13.85
C ALA A 51 -9.37 -6.55 13.50
N VAL A 52 -9.19 -5.73 14.51
CA VAL A 52 -8.87 -4.31 14.36
C VAL A 52 -7.65 -3.92 15.19
N THR A 53 -6.81 -3.04 14.62
CA THR A 53 -5.73 -2.33 15.32
C THR A 53 -5.89 -0.85 15.02
N SER A 54 -5.80 -0.01 16.04
CA SER A 54 -5.93 1.44 15.89
C SER A 54 -4.80 2.16 16.62
N PHE A 55 -4.31 3.23 16.01
CA PHE A 55 -3.29 4.13 16.53
C PHE A 55 -3.91 5.52 16.67
N SER A 56 -3.77 6.12 17.85
CA SER A 56 -4.13 7.52 18.06
C SER A 56 -3.12 8.47 17.41
N GLY A 57 -3.50 9.74 17.18
CA GLY A 57 -2.58 10.76 16.68
C GLY A 57 -1.32 10.90 17.54
N GLU A 58 -1.43 10.75 18.88
CA GLU A 58 -0.28 10.75 19.78
C GLU A 58 0.65 9.54 19.59
N ALA A 59 0.08 8.36 19.28
CA ALA A 59 0.89 7.18 18.94
C ALA A 59 1.64 7.39 17.64
N LEU A 60 1.00 8.02 16.62
CA LEU A 60 1.62 8.38 15.35
C LEU A 60 2.79 9.36 15.55
N GLU A 61 2.59 10.39 16.38
CA GLU A 61 3.65 11.36 16.71
C GLU A 61 4.82 10.70 17.45
N ARG A 62 4.57 9.75 18.36
CA ARG A 62 5.63 9.01 19.06
C ARG A 62 6.50 8.17 18.11
N GLU A 63 5.93 7.65 17.06
CA GLU A 63 6.66 6.89 16.03
C GLU A 63 7.40 7.79 15.03
N ALA A 64 7.29 9.12 15.12
CA ALA A 64 7.75 10.08 14.12
C ALA A 64 7.26 9.72 12.68
N ALA A 65 6.07 9.15 12.60
CA ALA A 65 5.51 8.64 11.36
C ALA A 65 5.16 9.78 10.42
N VAL A 66 5.53 9.65 9.15
CA VAL A 66 5.20 10.58 8.07
C VAL A 66 4.18 9.98 7.14
N THR A 67 4.31 8.69 6.81
CA THR A 67 3.41 7.97 5.92
C THR A 67 2.91 6.67 6.55
N LEU A 68 1.95 6.01 5.88
CA LEU A 68 1.45 4.69 6.29
C LEU A 68 2.56 3.62 6.29
N GLU A 69 3.59 3.76 5.48
CA GLU A 69 4.72 2.83 5.41
C GLU A 69 5.51 2.76 6.73
N ASP A 70 5.55 3.86 7.48
CA ASP A 70 6.21 3.93 8.79
C ASP A 70 5.58 2.99 9.85
N PHE A 71 4.37 2.46 9.57
CA PHE A 71 3.67 1.45 10.38
C PHE A 71 3.85 0.03 9.89
N ASN A 72 4.69 -0.18 8.90
CA ASN A 72 5.06 -1.54 8.52
C ASN A 72 5.51 -2.30 9.78
N HIS A 73 5.09 -3.54 9.95
CA HIS A 73 5.31 -4.38 11.14
C HIS A 73 4.55 -4.00 12.43
N ALA A 74 3.86 -2.85 12.49
CA ALA A 74 3.09 -2.46 13.68
C ALA A 74 1.73 -3.20 13.80
N ILE A 75 1.29 -3.87 12.73
CA ILE A 75 0.00 -4.57 12.63
C ILE A 75 0.26 -6.01 12.20
N PRO A 76 -0.23 -7.04 12.94
CA PRO A 76 0.08 -8.44 12.62
C PRO A 76 -0.51 -8.86 11.26
N ASN A 77 0.27 -9.60 10.47
CA ASN A 77 -0.05 -10.07 9.12
C ASN A 77 -0.40 -8.94 8.12
N VAL A 78 0.22 -7.78 8.27
CA VAL A 78 0.05 -6.62 7.39
C VAL A 78 1.40 -6.11 6.93
N GLN A 79 1.54 -5.88 5.61
CA GLN A 79 2.70 -5.25 5.00
C GLN A 79 2.24 -3.95 4.32
N LEU A 80 2.81 -2.82 4.75
CA LEU A 80 2.51 -1.49 4.23
C LEU A 80 3.78 -0.95 3.56
N GLU A 81 3.97 -1.27 2.30
CA GLU A 81 5.17 -0.92 1.54
C GLU A 81 4.80 -0.23 0.23
N HIS A 82 5.72 0.49 -0.37
CA HIS A 82 5.55 0.97 -1.74
C HIS A 82 5.97 -0.11 -2.76
N VAL A 83 5.57 0.07 -3.99
CA VAL A 83 6.08 -0.74 -5.11
C VAL A 83 7.49 -0.28 -5.41
N GLY A 84 8.46 -1.18 -5.38
CA GLY A 84 9.88 -0.84 -5.44
C GLY A 84 10.30 0.11 -6.56
N LEU A 85 9.59 0.15 -7.70
CA LEU A 85 9.80 1.07 -8.82
C LEU A 85 9.10 2.43 -8.68
N PHE A 86 8.05 2.50 -7.90
CA PHE A 86 7.19 3.67 -7.80
C PHE A 86 6.96 4.01 -6.33
N GLN A 87 7.70 4.98 -5.82
CA GLN A 87 7.63 5.40 -4.42
C GLN A 87 6.25 5.89 -4.01
N ALA A 88 5.52 6.54 -4.92
CA ALA A 88 4.18 7.02 -4.66
C ALA A 88 3.10 5.92 -4.69
N ALA A 89 3.41 4.72 -5.20
CA ALA A 89 2.43 3.65 -5.36
C ALA A 89 2.50 2.63 -4.22
N ALA A 90 1.41 2.50 -3.47
CA ALA A 90 1.28 1.53 -2.39
C ALA A 90 1.21 0.08 -2.90
N SER A 91 1.91 -0.82 -2.23
CA SER A 91 1.83 -2.27 -2.39
C SER A 91 1.45 -2.90 -1.06
N PHE A 92 0.21 -2.67 -0.64
CA PHE A 92 -0.29 -3.16 0.64
C PHE A 92 -0.75 -4.60 0.53
N SER A 93 -0.41 -5.39 1.54
CA SER A 93 -0.95 -6.73 1.72
C SER A 93 -1.47 -6.95 3.14
N MET A 94 -2.53 -7.72 3.26
CA MET A 94 -3.08 -8.16 4.54
C MET A 94 -3.39 -9.65 4.47
N ARG A 95 -2.97 -10.42 5.49
CA ARG A 95 -3.19 -11.87 5.58
C ARG A 95 -2.71 -12.63 4.34
N GLY A 96 -1.57 -12.20 3.75
CA GLY A 96 -0.96 -12.80 2.58
C GLY A 96 -1.64 -12.51 1.25
N ILE A 97 -2.63 -11.60 1.23
CA ILE A 97 -3.25 -11.14 -0.01
C ILE A 97 -2.81 -9.69 -0.26
N GLY A 98 -2.07 -9.51 -1.33
CA GLY A 98 -1.51 -8.22 -1.75
C GLY A 98 -1.51 -8.05 -3.26
N THR A 99 -1.14 -6.86 -3.71
CA THR A 99 -0.86 -6.57 -5.11
C THR A 99 0.64 -6.39 -5.27
N ALA A 100 1.24 -7.18 -6.16
CA ALA A 100 2.64 -6.98 -6.58
C ALA A 100 2.74 -6.15 -7.87
N GLY A 101 1.59 -5.81 -8.48
CA GLY A 101 1.52 -5.13 -9.76
C GLY A 101 1.78 -3.64 -9.63
N ILE A 102 2.64 -3.13 -10.53
CA ILE A 102 2.91 -1.69 -10.71
C ILE A 102 1.78 -0.98 -11.49
N GLU A 103 0.78 -1.70 -11.88
CA GLU A 103 -0.23 -1.24 -12.82
C GLU A 103 -1.24 -0.33 -12.12
N SER A 104 -1.25 0.94 -12.48
CA SER A 104 -2.14 1.95 -11.90
C SER A 104 -3.63 1.73 -12.19
N PHE A 105 -3.96 0.92 -13.20
CA PHE A 105 -5.34 0.52 -13.49
C PHE A 105 -5.83 -0.65 -12.63
N ALA A 106 -4.93 -1.39 -11.96
CA ALA A 106 -5.30 -2.48 -11.08
C ALA A 106 -6.02 -1.96 -9.83
N ASP A 107 -7.11 -2.61 -9.49
CA ASP A 107 -7.84 -2.31 -8.26
C ASP A 107 -7.03 -2.77 -7.03
N PRO A 108 -6.95 -1.95 -5.95
CA PRO A 108 -6.33 -2.37 -4.70
C PRO A 108 -7.08 -3.55 -4.05
N VAL A 109 -6.37 -4.33 -3.24
CA VAL A 109 -6.96 -5.40 -2.41
C VAL A 109 -7.16 -4.96 -0.96
N VAL A 110 -6.45 -3.93 -0.53
CA VAL A 110 -6.61 -3.24 0.74
C VAL A 110 -7.20 -1.86 0.45
N ALA A 111 -8.41 -1.62 0.94
CA ALA A 111 -9.10 -0.36 0.71
C ALA A 111 -8.61 0.71 1.70
N VAL A 112 -8.22 1.89 1.21
CA VAL A 112 -7.81 3.04 2.03
C VAL A 112 -8.90 4.10 2.02
N PHE A 113 -9.23 4.61 3.21
CA PHE A 113 -10.23 5.66 3.40
C PHE A 113 -9.64 6.80 4.23
N VAL A 114 -9.90 8.04 3.83
CA VAL A 114 -9.62 9.23 4.63
C VAL A 114 -10.95 9.96 4.86
N ASP A 115 -11.34 10.12 6.11
CA ASP A 115 -12.62 10.75 6.47
C ASP A 115 -13.83 10.15 5.72
N ASP A 116 -13.89 8.82 5.63
CA ASP A 116 -14.88 8.03 4.87
C ASP A 116 -14.83 8.19 3.34
N VAL A 117 -13.86 8.90 2.80
CA VAL A 117 -13.62 9.00 1.36
C VAL A 117 -12.68 7.88 0.91
N TYR A 118 -13.12 7.09 -0.06
CA TYR A 118 -12.36 5.98 -0.61
C TYR A 118 -11.25 6.47 -1.56
N TYR A 119 -10.01 6.04 -1.32
CA TYR A 119 -8.85 6.24 -2.18
C TYR A 119 -8.74 5.04 -3.12
N SER A 120 -9.24 5.17 -4.32
CA SER A 120 -9.53 4.05 -5.20
C SER A 120 -8.34 3.57 -6.04
N ARG A 121 -7.16 4.18 -5.88
CA ARG A 121 -5.93 3.85 -6.61
C ARG A 121 -4.74 3.70 -5.65
N ASN A 122 -3.85 2.76 -5.97
CA ASN A 122 -2.64 2.54 -5.18
C ASN A 122 -1.69 3.75 -5.21
N ALA A 123 -1.65 4.50 -6.31
CA ALA A 123 -0.81 5.68 -6.49
C ALA A 123 -1.07 6.82 -5.49
N VAL A 124 -2.21 6.83 -4.81
CA VAL A 124 -2.58 7.86 -3.82
C VAL A 124 -2.79 7.29 -2.42
N ALA A 125 -2.39 6.06 -2.17
CA ALA A 125 -2.66 5.39 -0.90
C ALA A 125 -1.56 5.59 0.16
N LEU A 126 -0.37 6.08 -0.22
CA LEU A 126 0.71 6.46 0.70
C LEU A 126 0.47 7.91 1.15
N LEU A 127 -0.31 8.05 2.21
CA LEU A 127 -0.81 9.35 2.69
C LEU A 127 0.18 10.03 3.65
N ASP A 128 0.23 11.39 3.61
CA ASP A 128 0.85 12.18 4.69
C ASP A 128 -0.01 12.08 5.97
N LEU A 129 0.61 11.66 7.08
CA LEU A 129 -0.05 11.44 8.37
C LEU A 129 0.04 12.65 9.31
N PHE A 130 0.24 13.86 8.78
CA PHE A 130 0.28 15.06 9.59
C PHE A 130 -1.12 15.51 10.04
N ASP A 131 -1.25 15.86 11.34
CA ASP A 131 -2.50 16.30 11.99
C ASP A 131 -3.65 15.29 11.87
N ILE A 132 -3.32 14.01 12.15
CA ILE A 132 -4.27 12.90 12.14
C ILE A 132 -4.83 12.65 13.54
N GLU A 133 -6.11 12.32 13.64
CA GLU A 133 -6.77 11.87 14.85
C GLU A 133 -6.50 10.41 15.15
N SER A 134 -6.66 9.55 14.11
CA SER A 134 -6.42 8.11 14.23
C SER A 134 -6.19 7.44 12.89
N VAL A 135 -5.45 6.32 12.92
CA VAL A 135 -5.34 5.34 11.84
C VAL A 135 -5.84 4.00 12.35
N THR A 136 -6.82 3.42 11.68
CA THR A 136 -7.42 2.14 12.07
C THR A 136 -7.32 1.15 10.91
N ALA A 137 -6.70 0.00 11.15
CA ALA A 137 -6.61 -1.11 10.21
C ALA A 137 -7.59 -2.22 10.58
N PHE A 138 -8.49 -2.54 9.66
CA PHE A 138 -9.44 -3.64 9.73
C PHE A 138 -8.88 -4.80 8.90
N ARG A 139 -8.48 -5.87 9.56
CA ARG A 139 -7.88 -7.03 8.91
C ARG A 139 -8.94 -8.04 8.47
N GLY A 140 -8.70 -8.67 7.33
CA GLY A 140 -9.67 -9.55 6.69
C GLY A 140 -10.74 -8.79 5.90
N PRO A 141 -11.57 -9.50 5.12
CA PRO A 141 -12.52 -8.90 4.21
C PRO A 141 -13.48 -7.92 4.88
N GLN A 142 -13.72 -6.75 4.27
CA GLN A 142 -14.60 -5.70 4.80
C GLN A 142 -15.70 -5.29 3.82
N GLY A 143 -16.19 -6.24 3.03
CA GLY A 143 -17.11 -5.98 1.92
C GLY A 143 -18.46 -5.36 2.31
N THR A 144 -18.98 -5.59 3.51
CA THR A 144 -20.30 -5.12 3.94
C THR A 144 -20.33 -3.61 4.18
N LEU A 145 -19.39 -3.07 4.95
CA LEU A 145 -19.39 -1.64 5.30
C LEU A 145 -18.48 -0.79 4.40
N TYR A 146 -17.31 -1.32 4.06
CA TYR A 146 -16.34 -0.62 3.24
C TYR A 146 -16.52 -0.88 1.74
N GLY A 147 -17.14 -2.02 1.40
CA GLY A 147 -17.59 -2.32 0.04
C GLY A 147 -16.52 -2.93 -0.85
N ARG A 148 -16.48 -2.45 -2.10
CA ARG A 148 -15.58 -2.98 -3.14
C ARG A 148 -14.11 -2.88 -2.71
N ASN A 149 -13.31 -3.86 -3.15
CA ASN A 149 -11.85 -3.87 -2.98
C ASN A 149 -11.35 -3.83 -1.51
N ALA A 150 -12.25 -3.80 -0.51
CA ALA A 150 -11.92 -4.15 0.86
C ALA A 150 -11.86 -5.69 1.00
N PHE A 151 -11.04 -6.30 0.13
CA PHE A 151 -10.96 -7.74 -0.10
C PHE A 151 -10.04 -8.43 0.90
N ALA A 152 -8.86 -7.87 1.12
CA ALA A 152 -7.92 -8.33 2.15
C ALA A 152 -8.10 -7.58 3.48
N GLY A 153 -8.62 -6.34 3.41
CA GLY A 153 -8.86 -5.49 4.56
C GLY A 153 -9.14 -4.03 4.18
N ALA A 154 -9.18 -3.17 5.21
CA ALA A 154 -9.34 -1.74 5.03
C ALA A 154 -8.49 -0.95 6.02
N ILE A 155 -8.00 0.22 5.60
CA ILE A 155 -7.33 1.21 6.44
C ILE A 155 -8.22 2.45 6.46
N SER A 156 -8.58 2.94 7.64
CA SER A 156 -9.36 4.15 7.84
C SER A 156 -8.51 5.18 8.57
N VAL A 157 -8.28 6.31 7.94
CA VAL A 157 -7.58 7.47 8.49
C VAL A 157 -8.62 8.54 8.84
N ARG A 158 -8.55 9.05 10.05
CA ARG A 158 -9.36 10.18 10.51
C ARG A 158 -8.48 11.39 10.74
N THR A 159 -8.85 12.53 10.17
CA THR A 159 -8.15 13.79 10.36
C THR A 159 -8.72 14.56 11.54
N LYS A 160 -7.88 15.33 12.25
CA LYS A 160 -8.36 16.19 13.33
C LYS A 160 -9.30 17.27 12.79
N ARG A 161 -10.43 17.44 13.45
CA ARG A 161 -11.46 18.42 13.09
C ARG A 161 -11.22 19.79 13.74
N PRO A 162 -11.73 20.88 13.15
CA PRO A 162 -11.71 22.19 13.82
C PRO A 162 -12.45 22.14 15.15
N SER A 163 -11.85 22.69 16.21
CA SER A 163 -12.40 22.76 17.56
C SER A 163 -12.98 24.15 17.84
N LEU A 164 -14.17 24.19 18.47
CA LEU A 164 -14.80 25.39 18.98
C LEU A 164 -14.31 25.78 20.39
N GLU A 165 -13.57 24.92 21.06
CA GLU A 165 -13.20 25.06 22.47
C GLU A 165 -12.15 26.15 22.71
N GLY A 166 -11.21 26.35 21.75
CA GLY A 166 -10.15 27.33 21.94
C GLY A 166 -9.24 27.50 20.72
N ARG A 167 -8.35 28.47 20.86
CA ARG A 167 -7.24 28.62 19.90
C ARG A 167 -6.17 27.60 20.17
N GLU A 168 -5.62 27.06 19.09
CA GLU A 168 -4.48 26.13 19.13
C GLU A 168 -3.45 26.55 18.08
N LEU A 169 -2.17 26.53 18.45
CA LEU A 169 -1.05 26.64 17.54
C LEU A 169 -0.04 25.58 17.90
N GLU A 170 0.23 24.67 16.95
CA GLU A 170 1.32 23.70 17.07
C GLU A 170 2.38 23.99 16.01
N ILE A 171 3.63 23.78 16.36
CA ILE A 171 4.79 23.89 15.47
C ILE A 171 5.61 22.64 15.65
N HIS A 172 5.86 21.93 14.57
CA HIS A 172 6.66 20.71 14.50
C HIS A 172 7.94 20.98 13.72
N LEU A 173 9.10 20.65 14.29
CA LEU A 173 10.40 20.76 13.65
C LEU A 173 11.10 19.42 13.78
N ASP A 174 11.44 18.79 12.67
CA ASP A 174 12.16 17.52 12.62
C ASP A 174 13.43 17.66 11.78
N ALA A 175 14.52 17.04 12.22
CA ALA A 175 15.77 17.00 11.48
C ALA A 175 16.48 15.66 11.72
N GLY A 176 17.08 15.08 10.68
CA GLY A 176 17.72 13.77 10.75
C GLY A 176 18.90 13.61 9.80
N ASN A 177 19.42 12.39 9.74
CA ASN A 177 20.39 12.01 8.71
C ASN A 177 19.73 12.06 7.32
N TYR A 178 20.51 11.90 6.26
CA TYR A 178 20.09 12.04 4.86
C TYR A 178 19.43 13.41 4.57
N GLY A 179 19.90 14.49 5.23
CA GLY A 179 19.35 15.82 5.02
C GLY A 179 17.88 15.99 5.43
N ARG A 180 17.29 15.02 6.13
CA ARG A 180 15.87 15.03 6.53
C ARG A 180 15.54 16.30 7.28
N GLN A 181 14.53 16.99 6.81
CA GLN A 181 13.93 18.17 7.42
C GLN A 181 12.43 18.09 7.27
N ASN A 182 11.69 18.27 8.36
CA ASN A 182 10.26 18.35 8.33
C ASN A 182 9.81 19.55 9.18
N THR A 183 8.93 20.38 8.62
CA THR A 183 8.38 21.56 9.30
C THR A 183 6.88 21.57 9.16
N GLY A 184 6.18 21.36 10.28
CA GLY A 184 4.73 21.32 10.35
C GLY A 184 4.16 22.48 11.17
N ILE A 185 3.00 22.96 10.77
CA ILE A 185 2.22 23.95 11.51
C ILE A 185 0.75 23.54 11.55
N VAL A 186 0.16 23.62 12.73
CA VAL A 186 -1.29 23.47 12.93
C VAL A 186 -1.82 24.72 13.60
N PHE A 187 -2.89 25.28 13.07
CA PHE A 187 -3.57 26.43 13.65
C PHE A 187 -5.07 26.22 13.68
N ASN A 188 -5.67 26.26 14.87
CA ASN A 188 -7.11 26.21 15.10
C ASN A 188 -7.61 27.54 15.64
N GLN A 189 -8.71 28.05 15.09
CA GLN A 189 -9.32 29.32 15.48
C GLN A 189 -10.85 29.20 15.52
N PRO A 190 -11.47 29.27 16.71
CA PRO A 190 -12.91 29.50 16.81
C PRO A 190 -13.29 30.86 16.18
N LEU A 191 -14.37 30.84 15.38
CA LEU A 191 -14.96 32.00 14.72
C LEU A 191 -16.31 32.38 15.37
N GLY A 192 -16.36 32.34 16.69
CA GLY A 192 -17.56 32.45 17.51
C GLY A 192 -18.04 31.09 18.00
N ASP A 193 -19.29 31.01 18.47
CA ASP A 193 -19.83 29.81 19.15
C ASP A 193 -20.30 28.72 18.18
N LYS A 194 -20.26 28.94 16.87
CA LYS A 194 -20.87 28.07 15.86
C LYS A 194 -19.96 27.75 14.67
N ALA A 195 -18.77 28.28 14.66
CA ALA A 195 -17.83 28.00 13.60
C ALA A 195 -16.40 27.95 14.12
N ALA A 196 -15.58 27.11 13.54
CA ALA A 196 -14.15 27.05 13.77
C ALA A 196 -13.40 26.76 12.47
N PHE A 197 -12.24 27.35 12.33
CA PHE A 197 -11.32 27.10 11.22
C PHE A 197 -10.06 26.41 11.74
N ARG A 198 -9.58 25.41 11.03
CA ARG A 198 -8.30 24.72 11.29
C ARG A 198 -7.51 24.66 9.99
N ILE A 199 -6.22 24.87 10.07
CA ILE A 199 -5.30 24.60 8.97
C ILE A 199 -4.12 23.79 9.49
N ALA A 200 -3.81 22.70 8.81
CA ALA A 200 -2.60 21.92 8.99
C ALA A 200 -1.77 22.08 7.72
N ALA A 201 -0.48 22.37 7.86
CA ALA A 201 0.46 22.47 6.75
C ALA A 201 1.78 21.83 7.15
N ASN A 202 2.36 21.06 6.23
CA ASN A 202 3.60 20.32 6.43
C ASN A 202 4.50 20.48 5.20
N VAL A 203 5.79 20.68 5.43
CA VAL A 203 6.83 20.65 4.38
C VAL A 203 7.86 19.62 4.81
N HIS A 204 8.01 18.60 4.00
CA HIS A 204 8.98 17.52 4.20
C HIS A 204 10.03 17.55 3.09
N GLU A 205 11.30 17.36 3.46
CA GLU A 205 12.41 17.23 2.51
C GLU A 205 13.41 16.21 3.08
N MET A 206 13.84 15.26 2.25
CA MET A 206 14.89 14.30 2.58
C MET A 206 15.71 14.01 1.33
N ASP A 207 17.04 14.07 1.46
CA ASP A 207 17.96 13.59 0.43
C ASP A 207 17.82 12.08 0.29
N GLY A 208 17.96 11.58 -0.93
CA GLY A 208 17.96 10.13 -1.16
C GLY A 208 19.15 9.43 -0.49
N PHE A 209 18.94 8.21 -0.09
CA PHE A 209 19.99 7.39 0.53
C PHE A 209 20.76 6.52 -0.48
N PHE A 210 20.29 6.35 -1.71
CA PHE A 210 21.04 5.74 -2.79
C PHE A 210 22.02 6.74 -3.39
N LYS A 211 23.18 6.25 -3.79
CA LYS A 211 24.23 7.07 -4.43
C LYS A 211 24.57 6.54 -5.81
N ASN A 212 24.51 7.41 -6.79
CA ASN A 212 24.89 7.08 -8.14
C ASN A 212 26.43 6.93 -8.23
N ASP A 213 26.91 5.82 -8.72
CA ASP A 213 28.33 5.55 -8.91
C ASP A 213 28.95 6.35 -10.07
N GLY A 214 28.10 6.94 -10.94
CA GLY A 214 28.49 7.74 -12.08
C GLY A 214 29.07 6.94 -13.25
N VAL A 215 28.93 5.61 -13.22
CA VAL A 215 29.40 4.75 -14.33
C VAL A 215 28.44 4.87 -15.51
N VAL A 216 28.93 5.33 -16.64
CA VAL A 216 28.18 5.45 -17.90
C VAL A 216 28.75 4.49 -18.92
N VAL A 217 27.89 3.81 -19.64
CA VAL A 217 28.28 2.94 -20.76
C VAL A 217 28.31 3.74 -22.05
N ASP A 218 29.47 3.95 -22.61
CA ASP A 218 29.67 4.70 -23.87
C ASP A 218 29.42 3.84 -25.11
N SER A 219 29.84 2.56 -25.08
CA SER A 219 29.66 1.64 -26.19
C SER A 219 29.87 0.19 -25.79
N TYR A 220 29.35 -0.72 -26.62
CA TYR A 220 29.60 -2.15 -26.54
C TYR A 220 30.62 -2.59 -27.62
N ASN A 221 31.60 -3.40 -27.22
CA ASN A 221 32.54 -4.00 -28.18
C ASN A 221 32.13 -5.47 -28.45
N PRO A 222 31.53 -5.76 -29.61
CA PRO A 222 31.02 -7.10 -29.91
C PRO A 222 32.13 -8.16 -30.13
N ALA A 223 33.34 -7.71 -30.42
CA ALA A 223 34.45 -8.64 -30.66
C ALA A 223 35.02 -9.23 -29.37
N THR A 224 34.86 -8.52 -28.26
CA THR A 224 35.35 -8.93 -26.93
C THR A 224 34.23 -9.21 -25.98
N ALA A 225 32.99 -9.00 -26.36
CA ALA A 225 31.80 -9.03 -25.50
C ALA A 225 31.98 -8.18 -24.23
N THR A 226 32.50 -6.94 -24.41
CA THR A 226 32.79 -6.05 -23.27
C THR A 226 32.17 -4.67 -23.47
N LEU A 227 31.75 -4.06 -22.39
CA LEU A 227 31.30 -2.67 -22.35
C LEU A 227 32.49 -1.73 -22.23
N VAL A 228 32.41 -0.61 -22.92
CA VAL A 228 33.34 0.52 -22.74
C VAL A 228 32.62 1.51 -21.83
N THR A 229 33.15 1.70 -20.63
CA THR A 229 32.57 2.56 -19.61
C THR A 229 33.44 3.77 -19.33
N ARG A 230 32.85 4.85 -18.89
CA ARG A 230 33.51 6.04 -18.32
C ARG A 230 32.80 6.46 -17.03
N ILE A 231 33.44 7.32 -16.25
CA ILE A 231 32.81 7.98 -15.11
C ILE A 231 32.24 9.31 -15.60
N ASP A 232 30.98 9.55 -15.33
CA ASP A 232 30.34 10.85 -15.47
C ASP A 232 30.36 11.58 -14.12
N GLU A 233 31.21 12.58 -14.01
CA GLU A 233 31.37 13.36 -12.79
C GLU A 233 30.12 14.20 -12.45
N GLY A 234 29.21 14.37 -13.40
CA GLY A 234 27.94 15.04 -13.20
C GLY A 234 26.89 14.17 -12.51
N LEU A 235 26.97 12.86 -12.68
CA LEU A 235 26.09 11.86 -12.07
C LEU A 235 26.67 11.31 -10.77
N LYS A 236 27.99 11.19 -10.70
CA LYS A 236 28.70 10.56 -9.59
C LYS A 236 28.41 11.21 -8.25
N GLY A 237 27.97 10.40 -7.30
CA GLY A 237 27.68 10.81 -5.93
C GLY A 237 26.37 11.58 -5.77
N ARG A 238 25.56 11.73 -6.83
CA ARG A 238 24.18 12.24 -6.66
C ARG A 238 23.37 11.25 -5.84
N SER A 239 22.60 11.79 -4.90
CA SER A 239 21.59 11.01 -4.18
C SER A 239 20.39 10.74 -5.08
N GLN A 240 19.75 9.62 -4.86
CA GLN A 240 18.50 9.20 -5.52
C GLN A 240 17.55 8.63 -4.46
N ASN A 241 16.27 8.61 -4.77
CA ASN A 241 15.20 8.24 -3.84
C ASN A 241 14.95 9.33 -2.79
N GLY A 242 15.24 10.58 -3.11
CA GLY A 242 14.90 11.73 -2.27
C GLY A 242 13.42 12.09 -2.36
N GLU A 243 12.93 12.73 -1.33
CA GLU A 243 11.52 13.12 -1.17
C GLU A 243 11.42 14.61 -0.87
N LYS A 244 10.44 15.27 -1.46
CA LYS A 244 10.12 16.66 -1.16
C LYS A 244 8.63 16.90 -1.34
N SER A 245 7.93 17.10 -0.23
CA SER A 245 6.49 17.27 -0.27
C SER A 245 6.03 18.55 0.45
N VAL A 246 4.91 19.09 -0.02
CA VAL A 246 4.16 20.15 0.61
C VAL A 246 2.71 19.70 0.76
N PHE A 247 2.25 19.65 1.98
CA PHE A 247 0.89 19.28 2.33
C PHE A 247 0.17 20.41 3.02
N ILE A 248 -1.09 20.71 2.64
CA ILE A 248 -1.94 21.73 3.25
C ILE A 248 -3.38 21.21 3.35
N ARG A 249 -3.93 21.20 4.56
CA ARG A 249 -5.32 20.82 4.84
C ARG A 249 -6.05 21.96 5.54
N PRO A 250 -6.72 22.87 4.82
CA PRO A 250 -7.66 23.82 5.41
C PRO A 250 -8.98 23.13 5.73
N SER A 251 -9.57 23.38 6.89
CA SER A 251 -10.87 22.85 7.27
C SER A 251 -11.73 23.86 8.02
N LEU A 252 -13.03 23.76 7.82
CA LEU A 252 -14.03 24.65 8.43
C LEU A 252 -15.17 23.80 9.02
N ARG A 253 -15.37 23.90 10.32
CA ARG A 253 -16.54 23.36 11.02
C ARG A 253 -17.60 24.40 11.21
N LEU A 254 -18.84 24.02 10.92
CA LEU A 254 -20.04 24.85 11.08
C LEU A 254 -21.08 24.08 11.91
N GLU A 255 -21.45 24.60 13.08
CA GLU A 255 -22.61 24.16 13.85
C GLU A 255 -23.81 25.05 13.46
N LEU A 256 -24.49 24.67 12.36
CA LEU A 256 -25.61 25.46 11.82
C LEU A 256 -26.75 25.61 12.82
N ASN A 257 -26.97 24.59 13.63
CA ASN A 257 -27.80 24.59 14.83
C ASN A 257 -27.43 23.39 15.72
N ASP A 258 -28.09 23.19 16.87
CA ASP A 258 -27.82 22.14 17.85
C ASP A 258 -27.96 20.69 17.31
N LYS A 259 -28.46 20.53 16.09
CA LYS A 259 -28.70 19.24 15.43
C LYS A 259 -27.93 19.07 14.14
N TRP A 260 -27.28 20.11 13.64
CA TRP A 260 -26.66 20.09 12.32
C TRP A 260 -25.23 20.58 12.36
N THR A 261 -24.31 19.66 12.19
CA THR A 261 -22.87 19.89 12.06
C THR A 261 -22.43 19.65 10.62
N MET A 262 -21.53 20.50 10.10
CA MET A 262 -20.93 20.37 8.78
C MET A 262 -19.43 20.68 8.87
N ASP A 263 -18.62 19.77 8.34
CA ASP A 263 -17.19 19.97 8.13
C ASP A 263 -16.89 20.07 6.63
N ILE A 264 -16.14 21.10 6.25
CA ILE A 264 -15.64 21.29 4.89
C ILE A 264 -14.12 21.17 4.97
N ILE A 265 -13.54 20.22 4.24
CA ILE A 265 -12.12 19.87 4.33
C ILE A 265 -11.52 19.99 2.94
N GLY A 266 -10.51 20.84 2.79
CA GLY A 266 -9.68 20.92 1.59
C GLY A 266 -8.42 20.05 1.73
N GLU A 267 -7.94 19.51 0.64
CA GLU A 267 -6.70 18.74 0.55
C GLU A 267 -5.86 19.28 -0.61
N ILE A 268 -4.61 19.61 -0.31
CA ILE A 268 -3.63 20.07 -1.27
C ILE A 268 -2.32 19.33 -0.93
N TRP A 269 -1.84 18.53 -1.86
CA TRP A 269 -0.56 17.85 -1.71
C TRP A 269 0.22 17.96 -3.01
N ASP A 270 1.45 18.44 -2.89
CA ASP A 270 2.44 18.50 -3.95
C ASP A 270 3.64 17.70 -3.50
N ASP A 271 3.95 16.61 -4.17
CA ASP A 271 5.09 15.74 -3.92
C ASP A 271 6.01 15.74 -5.13
N LYS A 272 7.32 15.92 -4.88
CA LYS A 272 8.38 15.87 -5.88
C LYS A 272 9.49 14.99 -5.35
N GLY A 273 9.83 13.97 -6.13
CA GLY A 273 10.85 13.00 -5.75
C GLY A 273 11.93 12.87 -6.83
N ASP A 274 13.07 12.39 -6.36
CA ASP A 274 14.10 11.90 -7.26
C ASP A 274 13.69 10.51 -7.74
N GLY A 275 13.33 10.18 -8.87
CA GLY A 275 12.84 8.86 -9.31
C GLY A 275 13.46 7.66 -8.57
N SER A 276 12.81 6.52 -8.62
CA SER A 276 13.25 5.29 -7.93
C SER A 276 14.68 4.92 -8.27
N ALA A 277 15.47 4.59 -7.28
CA ALA A 277 16.79 4.03 -7.45
C ALA A 277 16.72 2.50 -7.47
N ASN A 278 17.23 1.93 -8.56
CA ASN A 278 17.26 0.49 -8.77
C ASN A 278 18.65 0.05 -9.14
N TRP A 279 18.95 -1.22 -8.91
CA TRP A 279 20.14 -1.85 -9.49
C TRP A 279 19.72 -3.00 -10.40
N SER A 280 20.55 -3.28 -11.41
CA SER A 280 20.37 -4.44 -12.24
C SER A 280 20.66 -5.70 -11.43
N GLN A 281 19.64 -6.51 -11.20
CA GLN A 281 19.74 -7.76 -10.44
C GLN A 281 20.45 -8.82 -11.28
N CYS A 282 21.43 -9.51 -10.69
CA CYS A 282 22.07 -10.65 -11.33
C CYS A 282 21.08 -11.79 -11.50
N TYR A 283 20.97 -12.24 -12.75
CA TYR A 283 20.12 -13.35 -13.14
C TYR A 283 20.90 -14.31 -14.01
N GLU A 284 21.30 -15.48 -13.47
CA GLU A 284 21.98 -16.54 -14.20
C GLU A 284 20.99 -17.65 -14.57
N PRO A 285 20.56 -17.73 -15.84
CA PRO A 285 19.73 -18.85 -16.29
C PRO A 285 20.52 -20.16 -16.17
N GLY A 286 20.06 -21.08 -15.34
CA GLY A 286 20.62 -22.42 -15.21
C GLY A 286 21.53 -22.69 -13.99
N SER A 287 21.89 -21.71 -13.21
CA SER A 287 22.47 -21.89 -11.86
C SER A 287 21.39 -22.18 -10.81
N GLN A 288 20.15 -21.94 -11.15
CA GLN A 288 18.97 -22.13 -10.32
C GLN A 288 18.36 -23.52 -10.57
N PRO A 289 17.77 -24.19 -9.59
CA PRO A 289 16.83 -25.24 -9.86
C PRO A 289 15.80 -24.64 -10.83
N ALA A 290 15.65 -25.23 -12.02
CA ALA A 290 14.88 -24.69 -13.13
C ALA A 290 13.62 -24.01 -12.60
N PRO A 291 13.42 -22.68 -12.78
CA PRO A 291 12.22 -22.05 -12.33
C PRO A 291 11.06 -22.83 -12.90
N VAL A 292 10.06 -23.11 -12.08
CA VAL A 292 8.83 -23.70 -12.55
C VAL A 292 8.24 -22.65 -13.48
N GLY A 293 8.46 -22.83 -14.78
CA GLY A 293 8.18 -21.80 -15.78
C GLY A 293 9.46 -21.28 -16.42
N ASN A 294 10.15 -22.12 -17.18
CA ASN A 294 11.19 -21.63 -18.08
C ASN A 294 10.54 -20.69 -19.10
N GLY A 295 10.94 -19.44 -19.12
CA GLY A 295 11.01 -18.73 -20.40
C GLY A 295 11.66 -19.65 -21.45
N PRO A 296 11.46 -19.46 -22.76
CA PRO A 296 11.86 -20.42 -23.78
C PRO A 296 13.26 -20.95 -23.51
N SER A 297 13.36 -22.25 -23.35
CA SER A 297 14.56 -22.97 -22.93
C SER A 297 15.72 -22.55 -23.83
N GLY A 298 16.66 -21.76 -23.30
CA GLY A 298 17.81 -21.28 -24.01
C GLY A 298 18.01 -19.75 -24.04
N SER A 299 17.13 -18.95 -23.45
CA SER A 299 17.39 -17.51 -23.30
C SER A 299 18.41 -17.29 -22.19
N THR A 300 19.55 -16.77 -22.56
CA THR A 300 20.58 -16.32 -21.63
C THR A 300 20.29 -14.85 -21.35
N ALA A 301 20.20 -14.45 -20.08
CA ALA A 301 19.95 -13.05 -19.73
C ALA A 301 20.94 -12.10 -20.41
N VAL A 302 20.50 -10.90 -20.72
CA VAL A 302 21.29 -9.92 -21.48
C VAL A 302 22.64 -9.65 -20.83
N HIS A 303 22.68 -9.56 -19.47
CA HIS A 303 23.95 -9.35 -18.76
C HIS A 303 24.95 -10.50 -18.95
N THR A 304 24.50 -11.76 -19.04
CA THR A 304 25.38 -12.93 -19.28
C THR A 304 25.83 -12.98 -20.71
N LEU A 305 24.96 -12.62 -21.69
CA LEU A 305 25.30 -12.61 -23.11
C LEU A 305 26.28 -11.50 -23.49
N PHE A 306 26.13 -10.34 -22.86
CA PHE A 306 26.81 -9.11 -23.29
C PHE A 306 27.76 -8.56 -22.23
N GLY A 307 27.87 -9.20 -21.05
CA GLY A 307 28.74 -8.78 -19.95
C GLY A 307 28.29 -7.47 -19.30
N PHE A 308 27.01 -7.21 -19.26
CA PHE A 308 26.47 -6.08 -18.50
C PHE A 308 26.75 -6.28 -17.00
N PRO A 309 27.15 -5.21 -16.29
CA PRO A 309 27.29 -5.29 -14.85
C PRO A 309 25.92 -5.53 -14.21
N CYS A 310 25.84 -6.47 -13.31
CA CYS A 310 24.69 -6.70 -12.46
C CYS A 310 25.17 -6.72 -11.01
N LYS A 311 24.25 -6.54 -10.08
CA LYS A 311 24.53 -6.57 -8.65
C LYS A 311 23.55 -7.51 -7.96
N ASP A 312 24.05 -8.26 -7.00
CA ASP A 312 23.24 -9.06 -6.09
C ASP A 312 23.80 -8.91 -4.67
N PRO A 313 23.54 -7.77 -4.01
CA PRO A 313 24.13 -7.48 -2.70
C PRO A 313 23.71 -8.46 -1.62
N PHE A 314 22.55 -9.10 -1.76
CA PHE A 314 21.94 -9.94 -0.73
C PHE A 314 22.14 -11.45 -0.97
N GLY A 315 22.23 -11.89 -2.25
CA GLY A 315 22.23 -13.31 -2.57
C GLY A 315 20.86 -13.97 -2.38
N ASP A 316 20.84 -15.28 -2.22
CA ASP A 316 19.64 -16.04 -1.89
C ASP A 316 20.00 -17.27 -1.06
N ASP A 317 19.84 -17.18 0.25
CA ASP A 317 20.21 -18.22 1.20
C ASP A 317 19.38 -19.50 1.05
N ARG A 318 18.16 -19.40 0.59
CA ARG A 318 17.30 -20.56 0.31
C ARG A 318 17.90 -21.51 -0.73
N PHE A 319 18.65 -20.96 -1.66
CA PHE A 319 19.33 -21.73 -2.70
C PHE A 319 20.85 -21.81 -2.48
N GLY A 320 21.35 -21.24 -1.39
CA GLY A 320 22.78 -21.22 -1.08
C GLY A 320 23.59 -20.34 -2.03
N ILE A 321 22.99 -19.27 -2.55
CA ILE A 321 23.61 -18.29 -3.45
C ILE A 321 24.10 -17.14 -2.57
N PRO A 322 25.42 -16.94 -2.39
CA PRO A 322 25.94 -15.84 -1.59
C PRO A 322 25.77 -14.52 -2.34
N GLY A 323 25.53 -13.45 -1.62
CA GLY A 323 25.59 -12.07 -2.15
C GLY A 323 26.98 -11.78 -2.73
N ASP A 324 27.04 -10.87 -3.68
CA ASP A 324 28.30 -10.47 -4.35
C ASP A 324 29.14 -9.48 -3.52
N GLY A 325 28.61 -9.02 -2.37
CA GLY A 325 29.24 -8.07 -1.48
C GLY A 325 29.26 -6.63 -1.98
N SER A 326 28.47 -6.31 -3.00
CA SER A 326 28.27 -4.91 -3.45
C SER A 326 27.47 -4.12 -2.40
N ASP A 327 27.62 -2.80 -2.41
CA ASP A 327 26.82 -1.92 -1.56
C ASP A 327 25.40 -1.80 -2.15
N PRO A 328 24.33 -2.18 -1.42
CA PRO A 328 22.97 -2.08 -1.92
C PRO A 328 22.52 -0.63 -2.17
N PHE A 329 23.20 0.35 -1.59
CA PHE A 329 22.90 1.78 -1.78
C PHE A 329 23.78 2.45 -2.85
N GLU A 330 24.62 1.71 -3.56
CA GLU A 330 25.35 2.21 -4.70
C GLU A 330 24.68 1.74 -5.99
N VAL A 331 24.10 2.66 -6.73
CA VAL A 331 23.33 2.39 -7.96
C VAL A 331 23.99 3.03 -9.18
N SER A 332 23.66 2.50 -10.34
CA SER A 332 23.99 3.09 -11.63
C SER A 332 22.68 3.55 -12.28
N ALA A 333 22.47 4.85 -12.39
CA ALA A 333 21.28 5.39 -13.03
C ALA A 333 21.61 6.59 -13.91
N ASN A 334 20.90 6.69 -15.01
CA ASN A 334 21.09 7.76 -16.01
C ASN A 334 20.07 8.89 -15.88
N LEU A 335 19.13 8.78 -14.94
CA LEU A 335 18.10 9.79 -14.72
C LEU A 335 18.61 10.99 -13.93
N SER A 336 18.01 12.15 -14.23
CA SER A 336 18.19 13.37 -13.44
C SER A 336 17.34 13.31 -12.18
N PRO A 337 17.71 14.02 -11.08
CA PRO A 337 16.81 14.22 -9.94
C PRO A 337 15.53 14.98 -10.37
N ASP A 338 14.52 15.00 -9.47
CA ASP A 338 13.20 15.64 -9.67
C ASP A 338 12.40 15.03 -10.85
N GLN A 339 12.32 13.71 -10.91
CA GLN A 339 11.64 13.02 -12.03
C GLN A 339 10.29 12.41 -11.65
N THR A 340 9.87 12.57 -10.41
CA THR A 340 8.55 12.18 -9.96
C THR A 340 7.84 13.39 -9.41
N GLU A 341 6.68 13.72 -9.95
CA GLU A 341 5.82 14.77 -9.45
C GLU A 341 4.40 14.22 -9.28
N GLN A 342 3.80 14.45 -8.11
CA GLN A 342 2.41 14.10 -7.84
C GLN A 342 1.70 15.28 -7.22
N GLU A 343 0.55 15.63 -7.78
CA GLU A 343 -0.32 16.68 -7.28
C GLU A 343 -1.69 16.12 -6.91
N ILE A 344 -2.16 16.39 -5.70
CA ILE A 344 -3.51 16.03 -5.23
C ILE A 344 -4.25 17.30 -4.83
N ARG A 345 -5.46 17.46 -5.33
CA ARG A 345 -6.39 18.52 -4.99
C ARG A 345 -7.74 17.89 -4.65
N GLY A 346 -8.26 18.16 -3.45
CA GLY A 346 -9.51 17.58 -3.02
C GLY A 346 -10.35 18.51 -2.17
N ILE A 347 -11.66 18.25 -2.17
CA ILE A 347 -12.61 18.86 -1.25
C ILE A 347 -13.59 17.82 -0.75
N THR A 348 -13.75 17.76 0.57
CA THR A 348 -14.72 16.89 1.24
C THR A 348 -15.73 17.74 2.02
N ILE A 349 -17.00 17.39 1.93
CA ILE A 349 -18.06 17.91 2.78
C ILE A 349 -18.61 16.72 3.57
N ASP A 350 -18.40 16.72 4.86
CA ASP A 350 -18.97 15.75 5.81
C ASP A 350 -20.00 16.48 6.66
N THR A 351 -21.26 16.06 6.57
CA THR A 351 -22.32 16.73 7.33
C THR A 351 -23.28 15.75 7.97
N SER A 352 -23.62 15.99 9.22
CA SER A 352 -24.52 15.17 10.01
C SER A 352 -25.69 15.99 10.55
N TYR A 353 -26.88 15.41 10.46
CA TYR A 353 -28.11 15.98 10.98
C TYR A 353 -28.78 15.02 11.97
N GLN A 354 -28.94 15.48 13.22
CA GLN A 354 -29.56 14.72 14.28
C GLN A 354 -31.09 14.81 14.20
N LEU A 355 -31.73 13.74 13.72
CA LEU A 355 -33.19 13.56 13.78
C LEU A 355 -33.60 13.09 15.17
N GLU A 356 -34.93 13.13 15.46
CA GLU A 356 -35.46 12.53 16.69
C GLU A 356 -35.28 11.00 16.73
N SER A 357 -35.22 10.37 15.57
CA SER A 357 -35.13 8.91 15.41
C SER A 357 -33.74 8.41 15.09
N GLY A 358 -32.73 9.27 14.93
CA GLY A 358 -31.37 8.83 14.56
C GLY A 358 -30.58 9.93 13.86
N THR A 359 -29.42 9.59 13.32
CA THR A 359 -28.48 10.50 12.66
C THR A 359 -28.45 10.23 11.16
N LEU A 360 -28.64 11.26 10.36
CA LEU A 360 -28.44 11.24 8.91
C LEU A 360 -27.09 11.90 8.62
N THR A 361 -26.21 11.19 7.93
CA THR A 361 -24.89 11.67 7.51
C THR A 361 -24.81 11.69 6.00
N LEU A 362 -24.20 12.74 5.44
CA LEU A 362 -23.89 12.88 4.01
C LEU A 362 -22.41 13.21 3.87
N VAL A 363 -21.69 12.41 3.10
CA VAL A 363 -20.31 12.65 2.69
C VAL A 363 -20.28 12.89 1.19
N LEU A 364 -19.73 14.04 0.80
CA LEU A 364 -19.48 14.40 -0.58
C LEU A 364 -17.99 14.64 -0.75
N ASN A 365 -17.39 14.10 -1.80
CA ASN A 365 -16.00 14.36 -2.13
C ASN A 365 -15.83 14.53 -3.65
N HIS A 366 -14.94 15.43 -4.00
CA HIS A 366 -14.37 15.54 -5.33
C HIS A 366 -12.85 15.68 -5.19
N ARG A 367 -12.08 14.91 -5.99
CA ARG A 367 -10.62 14.87 -5.97
C ARG A 367 -10.08 14.73 -7.37
N GLU A 368 -9.02 15.47 -7.62
CA GLU A 368 -8.18 15.42 -8.81
C GLU A 368 -6.76 15.03 -8.42
N VAL A 369 -6.12 14.20 -9.21
CA VAL A 369 -4.72 13.75 -9.04
C VAL A 369 -4.04 13.82 -10.39
N GLU A 370 -2.88 14.43 -10.41
CA GLU A 370 -1.95 14.40 -11.55
C GLU A 370 -0.64 13.77 -11.07
N GLU A 371 -0.07 12.87 -11.87
CA GLU A 371 1.20 12.22 -11.56
C GLU A 371 2.05 12.11 -12.81
N ASP A 372 3.29 12.62 -12.74
CA ASP A 372 4.34 12.46 -13.74
C ASP A 372 5.49 11.66 -13.13
N VAL A 373 5.79 10.47 -13.68
CA VAL A 373 6.85 9.60 -13.20
C VAL A 373 7.75 9.21 -14.35
N SER A 374 9.05 9.42 -14.19
CA SER A 374 10.07 8.85 -15.06
C SER A 374 10.94 7.88 -14.27
N THR A 375 11.17 6.70 -14.83
CA THR A 375 11.87 5.62 -14.14
C THR A 375 12.95 5.04 -15.05
N ASP A 376 14.16 4.95 -14.51
CA ASP A 376 15.21 4.09 -15.05
C ASP A 376 14.95 2.67 -14.55
N THR A 377 14.47 1.81 -15.43
CA THR A 377 14.01 0.47 -15.08
C THR A 377 15.09 -0.60 -15.26
N ASP A 378 16.26 -0.27 -15.81
CA ASP A 378 17.30 -1.26 -16.04
C ASP A 378 18.43 -1.28 -14.99
N GLY A 379 18.53 -0.23 -14.19
CA GLY A 379 19.56 -0.09 -13.16
C GLY A 379 20.97 -0.01 -13.72
N PHE A 380 21.11 0.35 -15.01
CA PHE A 380 22.38 0.60 -15.69
C PHE A 380 22.51 2.08 -16.02
N ASN A 381 23.73 2.56 -16.10
CA ASN A 381 24.01 3.87 -16.69
C ASN A 381 24.01 3.87 -18.23
N TRP A 382 23.28 3.00 -18.82
CA TRP A 382 23.00 2.96 -20.24
C TRP A 382 21.49 2.99 -20.41
N ASP A 383 20.96 3.90 -21.19
CA ASP A 383 19.52 3.96 -21.50
C ASP A 383 19.07 2.66 -22.21
N LEU A 384 19.14 1.51 -21.53
CA LEU A 384 18.73 0.24 -22.11
C LEU A 384 17.20 0.13 -22.09
N PHE A 385 16.61 0.50 -20.97
CA PHE A 385 15.16 0.47 -20.79
C PHE A 385 14.74 1.51 -19.78
N SER A 386 13.98 2.49 -20.24
CA SER A 386 13.42 3.53 -19.39
C SER A 386 11.93 3.71 -19.66
N SER A 387 11.20 4.23 -18.70
CA SER A 387 9.78 4.55 -18.84
C SER A 387 9.45 5.93 -18.32
N ALA A 388 8.48 6.58 -18.97
CA ALA A 388 7.81 7.76 -18.46
C ALA A 388 6.31 7.49 -18.47
N ARG A 389 5.62 7.92 -17.41
CA ARG A 389 4.19 7.77 -17.25
C ARG A 389 3.59 9.06 -16.75
N ILE A 390 2.55 9.52 -17.42
CA ILE A 390 1.70 10.61 -16.97
C ILE A 390 0.32 10.01 -16.72
N GLN A 391 -0.27 10.30 -15.57
CA GLN A 391 -1.62 9.87 -15.28
C GLN A 391 -2.42 11.00 -14.63
N GLU A 392 -3.66 11.10 -15.07
CA GLU A 392 -4.65 12.01 -14.54
C GLU A 392 -5.81 11.18 -14.00
N PHE A 393 -6.28 11.54 -12.83
CA PHE A 393 -7.34 10.81 -12.16
C PHE A 393 -8.31 11.79 -11.50
N GLU A 394 -9.60 11.64 -11.80
CA GLU A 394 -10.68 12.42 -11.19
C GLU A 394 -11.65 11.48 -10.50
N SER A 395 -12.03 11.79 -9.26
CA SER A 395 -12.95 10.99 -8.46
C SER A 395 -14.04 11.85 -7.84
N THR A 396 -15.29 11.38 -7.93
CA THR A 396 -16.44 11.97 -7.24
C THR A 396 -17.18 10.91 -6.44
N GLN A 397 -17.31 11.12 -5.13
CA GLN A 397 -17.99 10.22 -4.21
C GLN A 397 -19.17 10.89 -3.53
N VAL A 398 -20.25 10.14 -3.37
CA VAL A 398 -21.42 10.51 -2.55
C VAL A 398 -21.79 9.33 -1.66
N GLU A 399 -21.82 9.52 -0.35
CA GLU A 399 -22.34 8.52 0.58
C GLU A 399 -23.41 9.16 1.47
N VAL A 400 -24.58 8.52 1.57
CA VAL A 400 -25.67 8.89 2.49
C VAL A 400 -25.89 7.76 3.46
N ARG A 401 -25.83 8.05 4.75
CA ARG A 401 -26.01 7.06 5.83
C ARG A 401 -27.10 7.48 6.79
N TYR A 402 -27.86 6.52 7.27
CA TYR A 402 -28.81 6.70 8.37
C TYR A 402 -28.54 5.69 9.46
N ALA A 403 -28.16 6.18 10.64
CA ALA A 403 -27.95 5.39 11.85
C ALA A 403 -29.05 5.65 12.86
N THR A 404 -29.64 4.60 13.42
CA THR A 404 -30.71 4.71 14.42
C THR A 404 -30.70 3.52 15.37
N THR A 405 -31.20 3.75 16.59
CA THR A 405 -31.58 2.69 17.53
C THR A 405 -33.08 2.55 17.48
N ILE A 406 -33.57 1.44 16.89
CA ILE A 406 -35.03 1.20 16.72
C ILE A 406 -35.73 1.02 18.06
N ASN A 407 -35.05 0.32 18.96
CA ASN A 407 -35.46 0.15 20.36
C ASN A 407 -34.19 -0.11 21.21
N GLU A 408 -34.30 -0.25 22.52
CA GLU A 408 -33.14 -0.42 23.41
C GLU A 408 -32.19 -1.57 23.00
N ASN A 409 -32.64 -2.46 22.10
CA ASN A 409 -31.95 -3.69 21.75
C ASN A 409 -31.46 -3.78 20.26
N ILE A 410 -31.89 -2.88 19.37
CA ILE A 410 -31.60 -3.00 17.93
C ILE A 410 -31.03 -1.70 17.39
N ASP A 411 -29.77 -1.74 17.01
CA ASP A 411 -29.12 -0.69 16.26
C ASP A 411 -29.17 -1.01 14.76
N LEU A 412 -29.51 -0.02 13.96
CA LEU A 412 -29.58 -0.11 12.51
C LEU A 412 -28.67 0.95 11.89
N LEU A 413 -27.85 0.52 10.92
CA LEU A 413 -27.16 1.37 9.98
C LEU A 413 -27.59 0.98 8.57
N THR A 414 -28.00 1.96 7.76
CA THR A 414 -28.25 1.75 6.33
C THR A 414 -27.67 2.88 5.52
N GLY A 415 -27.27 2.63 4.29
CA GLY A 415 -26.69 3.65 3.45
C GLY A 415 -26.74 3.35 1.96
N PHE A 416 -26.47 4.40 1.22
CA PHE A 416 -26.32 4.42 -0.22
C PHE A 416 -24.96 5.03 -0.56
N PHE A 417 -24.26 4.42 -1.51
CA PHE A 417 -22.94 4.83 -1.96
C PHE A 417 -22.91 4.96 -3.48
N TYR A 418 -22.31 6.06 -3.94
CA TYR A 418 -22.02 6.33 -5.35
C TYR A 418 -20.58 6.76 -5.49
N LEU A 419 -19.88 6.20 -6.49
CA LEU A 419 -18.53 6.58 -6.87
C LEU A 419 -18.48 6.65 -8.40
N LYS A 420 -17.91 7.72 -8.92
CA LYS A 420 -17.47 7.84 -10.31
C LYS A 420 -15.99 8.19 -10.33
N ASP A 421 -15.20 7.39 -11.02
CA ASP A 421 -13.79 7.63 -11.28
C ASP A 421 -13.56 7.76 -12.79
N GLU A 422 -12.81 8.75 -13.18
CA GLU A 422 -12.28 8.94 -14.53
C GLU A 422 -10.77 8.90 -14.46
N TYR A 423 -10.17 8.08 -15.30
CA TYR A 423 -8.74 7.79 -15.25
C TYR A 423 -8.17 7.82 -16.66
N GLN A 424 -7.08 8.54 -16.82
CA GLN A 424 -6.29 8.58 -18.04
C GLN A 424 -4.83 8.33 -17.71
N VAL A 425 -4.20 7.43 -18.47
CA VAL A 425 -2.77 7.20 -18.40
C VAL A 425 -2.16 7.29 -19.78
N GLU A 426 -0.99 7.90 -19.84
CA GLU A 426 -0.09 7.91 -20.97
C GLU A 426 1.24 7.32 -20.53
N GLN A 427 1.70 6.28 -21.20
CA GLN A 427 2.95 5.61 -20.86
C GLN A 427 3.84 5.52 -22.09
N LEU A 428 5.07 5.96 -21.92
CA LEU A 428 6.12 5.82 -22.91
C LEU A 428 7.17 4.86 -22.36
N LEU A 429 7.45 3.82 -23.12
CA LEU A 429 8.58 2.92 -22.90
C LEU A 429 9.59 3.12 -24.04
N TRP A 430 10.85 3.28 -23.72
CA TRP A 430 11.90 3.27 -24.71
C TRP A 430 12.96 2.23 -24.39
N ILE A 431 13.32 1.48 -25.44
CA ILE A 431 14.27 0.38 -25.36
C ILE A 431 15.37 0.66 -26.35
N PHE A 432 16.60 0.73 -25.87
CA PHE A 432 17.77 0.93 -26.69
C PHE A 432 18.48 -0.40 -26.90
N LEU A 433 18.11 -1.11 -27.93
CA LEU A 433 18.76 -2.34 -28.34
C LEU A 433 19.69 -2.03 -29.47
N ASP A 434 21.03 -1.83 -29.20
CA ASP A 434 22.00 -1.58 -30.23
C ASP A 434 21.97 -2.70 -31.31
N SER A 435 21.98 -2.29 -32.59
CA SER A 435 21.92 -3.19 -33.74
C SER A 435 23.00 -4.27 -33.77
N ASN A 436 24.13 -3.98 -33.18
CA ASN A 436 25.24 -4.96 -33.11
C ASN A 436 24.95 -6.06 -32.08
N LEU A 437 24.07 -5.82 -31.09
CA LEU A 437 23.68 -6.76 -30.06
C LEU A 437 22.69 -7.84 -30.57
N PHE A 438 21.81 -7.48 -31.52
CA PHE A 438 20.71 -8.34 -31.96
C PHE A 438 20.75 -8.72 -33.44
N GLY A 439 21.90 -8.64 -34.11
CA GLY A 439 22.09 -9.25 -35.43
C GLY A 439 21.64 -8.41 -36.63
N GLY A 440 21.61 -7.10 -36.52
CA GLY A 440 21.58 -6.25 -37.71
C GLY A 440 20.23 -5.62 -38.07
N GLY A 441 19.68 -4.82 -37.23
CA GLY A 441 18.47 -4.02 -37.49
C GLY A 441 18.15 -3.15 -36.27
N GLY A 442 19.17 -2.63 -35.59
CA GLY A 442 19.02 -2.23 -34.23
C GLY A 442 18.61 -0.81 -33.99
N PHE A 443 18.07 -0.64 -32.84
CA PHE A 443 17.71 0.61 -32.25
C PHE A 443 18.95 1.22 -31.59
N THR A 444 19.24 2.46 -31.90
CA THR A 444 20.36 3.22 -31.34
C THR A 444 19.80 4.28 -30.39
N ARG A 445 20.66 4.91 -29.57
CA ARG A 445 20.29 6.05 -28.75
C ARG A 445 19.61 7.18 -29.54
N ASP A 446 19.99 7.35 -30.77
CA ASP A 446 19.42 8.35 -31.69
C ASP A 446 18.12 7.85 -32.39
N ASN A 447 17.78 6.56 -32.24
CA ASN A 447 16.60 5.95 -32.84
C ASN A 447 16.17 4.73 -32.00
N PRO A 448 15.62 4.94 -30.78
CA PRO A 448 15.18 3.86 -29.88
C PRO A 448 13.92 3.16 -30.39
N LEU A 449 13.71 1.92 -29.96
CA LEU A 449 12.37 1.34 -30.00
C LEU A 449 11.51 2.04 -28.96
N MET A 450 10.46 2.70 -29.40
CA MET A 450 9.53 3.39 -28.52
C MET A 450 8.16 2.71 -28.57
N SER A 451 7.60 2.42 -27.44
CA SER A 451 6.22 1.99 -27.29
C SER A 451 5.48 3.04 -26.49
N TYR A 452 4.48 3.65 -27.10
CA TYR A 452 3.59 4.60 -26.45
C TYR A 452 2.23 3.97 -26.28
N GLY A 453 1.69 4.02 -25.08
CA GLY A 453 0.37 3.49 -24.73
C GLY A 453 -0.46 4.55 -24.02
N THR A 454 -1.75 4.62 -24.36
CA THR A 454 -2.75 5.37 -23.60
C THR A 454 -3.82 4.42 -23.08
N ASN A 455 -4.39 4.75 -21.94
CA ASN A 455 -5.56 4.09 -21.43
C ASN A 455 -6.49 5.12 -20.81
N GLU A 456 -7.74 5.10 -21.20
CA GLU A 456 -8.81 5.93 -20.68
C GLU A 456 -9.89 5.02 -20.09
N GLN A 457 -10.18 5.14 -18.80
CA GLN A 457 -11.19 4.33 -18.14
C GLN A 457 -12.15 5.21 -17.36
N THR A 458 -13.45 5.00 -17.56
CA THR A 458 -14.49 5.51 -16.67
C THR A 458 -15.07 4.36 -15.88
N ARG A 459 -15.23 4.54 -14.58
CA ARG A 459 -15.81 3.57 -13.66
C ARG A 459 -16.92 4.22 -12.86
N THR A 460 -18.06 3.53 -12.80
CA THR A 460 -19.21 3.92 -11.98
C THR A 460 -19.56 2.80 -11.03
N SER A 461 -19.64 3.08 -9.71
CA SER A 461 -20.03 2.11 -8.70
C SER A 461 -21.23 2.61 -7.90
N LEU A 462 -22.24 1.78 -7.75
CA LEU A 462 -23.43 2.04 -6.94
C LEU A 462 -23.61 0.94 -5.90
N ALA A 463 -23.91 1.30 -4.66
CA ALA A 463 -24.21 0.29 -3.66
C ALA A 463 -25.27 0.75 -2.65
N GLY A 464 -26.05 -0.23 -2.17
CA GLY A 464 -26.91 -0.10 -1.00
C GLY A 464 -26.52 -1.12 0.06
N TYR A 465 -26.51 -0.70 1.32
CA TYR A 465 -26.12 -1.58 2.43
C TYR A 465 -26.97 -1.37 3.68
N VAL A 466 -27.00 -2.42 4.50
CA VAL A 466 -27.67 -2.45 5.79
C VAL A 466 -26.85 -3.26 6.79
N GLN A 467 -26.80 -2.81 8.03
CA GLN A 467 -26.27 -3.55 9.17
C GLN A 467 -27.24 -3.41 10.35
N VAL A 468 -27.44 -4.52 11.04
CA VAL A 468 -28.29 -4.62 12.22
C VAL A 468 -27.48 -5.29 13.31
N ASP A 469 -27.38 -4.64 14.48
CA ASP A 469 -26.83 -5.23 15.68
C ASP A 469 -27.96 -5.41 16.68
N TRP A 470 -28.30 -6.67 16.95
CA TRP A 470 -29.38 -7.04 17.84
C TRP A 470 -28.85 -7.57 19.15
N ARG A 471 -28.92 -6.76 20.21
CA ARG A 471 -28.66 -7.18 21.58
C ARG A 471 -29.80 -8.06 22.06
N MET A 472 -29.66 -9.39 21.95
CA MET A 472 -30.67 -10.37 22.35
C MET A 472 -30.87 -10.37 23.86
N ASN A 473 -29.81 -10.13 24.59
CA ASN A 473 -29.79 -9.89 26.05
C ASN A 473 -28.44 -9.21 26.40
N ASP A 474 -28.17 -9.04 27.73
CA ASP A 474 -26.97 -8.36 28.24
C ASP A 474 -25.65 -9.05 27.85
N GLN A 475 -25.70 -10.32 27.39
CA GLN A 475 -24.52 -11.10 27.06
C GLN A 475 -24.38 -11.40 25.56
N TRP A 476 -25.46 -11.42 24.80
CA TRP A 476 -25.46 -11.88 23.41
C TRP A 476 -25.91 -10.79 22.46
N THR A 477 -25.07 -10.48 21.46
CA THR A 477 -25.39 -9.60 20.33
C THR A 477 -25.23 -10.36 19.02
N LEU A 478 -26.28 -10.30 18.18
CA LEU A 478 -26.27 -10.84 16.82
C LEU A 478 -26.04 -9.69 15.82
N ASN A 479 -25.01 -9.81 15.00
CA ASN A 479 -24.69 -8.86 13.94
C ASN A 479 -25.11 -9.44 12.59
N LEU A 480 -25.90 -8.71 11.83
CA LEU A 480 -26.35 -9.06 10.49
C LEU A 480 -26.05 -7.91 9.54
N GLY A 481 -25.35 -8.18 8.46
CA GLY A 481 -25.01 -7.18 7.48
C GLY A 481 -25.20 -7.69 6.05
N GLY A 482 -25.42 -6.77 5.12
CA GLY A 482 -25.45 -7.06 3.71
C GLY A 482 -25.27 -5.80 2.87
N ARG A 483 -24.48 -5.92 1.82
CA ARG A 483 -24.27 -4.88 0.80
C ARG A 483 -24.46 -5.47 -0.57
N TYR A 484 -25.20 -4.79 -1.42
CA TYR A 484 -25.26 -5.09 -2.84
C TYR A 484 -24.59 -3.96 -3.61
N THR A 485 -23.61 -4.30 -4.45
CA THR A 485 -22.83 -3.35 -5.24
C THR A 485 -22.97 -3.72 -6.71
N THR A 486 -23.16 -2.72 -7.56
CA THR A 486 -23.02 -2.83 -9.01
C THR A 486 -21.90 -1.91 -9.47
N GLU A 487 -21.14 -2.35 -10.44
CA GLU A 487 -20.02 -1.62 -11.01
C GLU A 487 -19.99 -1.76 -12.53
N GLU A 488 -19.81 -0.64 -13.21
CA GLU A 488 -19.68 -0.55 -14.67
C GLU A 488 -18.31 0.09 -14.96
N LYS A 489 -17.57 -0.48 -15.91
CA LYS A 489 -16.31 0.07 -16.43
C LYS A 489 -16.37 0.18 -17.92
N ASP A 490 -16.08 1.38 -18.43
CA ASP A 490 -15.84 1.68 -19.84
C ASP A 490 -14.34 1.89 -20.03
N ASP A 491 -13.74 1.28 -21.04
CA ASP A 491 -12.29 1.32 -21.26
C ASP A 491 -11.93 1.53 -22.74
N VAL A 492 -10.92 2.37 -22.98
CA VAL A 492 -10.35 2.64 -24.30
C VAL A 492 -8.83 2.63 -24.18
N LYS A 493 -8.16 1.85 -25.04
CA LYS A 493 -6.71 1.81 -25.14
C LYS A 493 -6.22 2.35 -26.47
N GLY A 494 -5.17 3.15 -26.43
CA GLY A 494 -4.41 3.58 -27.58
C GLY A 494 -2.99 2.97 -27.54
N MET A 495 -2.42 2.66 -28.68
CA MET A 495 -1.05 2.18 -28.79
C MET A 495 -0.38 2.69 -30.06
N ALA A 496 0.87 3.12 -29.94
CA ALA A 496 1.74 3.42 -31.03
C ALA A 496 3.13 2.80 -30.78
N ILE A 497 3.69 2.14 -31.77
CA ILE A 497 5.04 1.59 -31.71
C ILE A 497 5.83 2.23 -32.84
N ASN A 498 6.96 2.86 -32.51
CA ASN A 498 7.91 3.34 -33.51
C ASN A 498 8.89 2.20 -33.84
N ASP A 499 8.69 1.57 -34.99
CA ASP A 499 9.63 0.56 -35.51
C ASP A 499 10.52 1.21 -36.57
N SER A 500 11.83 1.29 -36.31
CA SER A 500 12.82 1.78 -37.29
C SER A 500 12.91 0.94 -38.56
N ALA A 501 12.30 -0.27 -38.55
CA ALA A 501 12.16 -1.11 -39.74
C ALA A 501 11.06 -0.65 -40.70
N CYS A 502 10.38 0.46 -40.43
CA CYS A 502 9.39 1.00 -41.35
C CYS A 502 10.02 1.44 -42.65
N PRO A 503 9.63 0.87 -43.78
CA PRO A 503 10.19 1.26 -45.11
C PRO A 503 9.93 2.73 -45.36
N ALA A 504 10.94 3.45 -45.87
CA ALA A 504 10.80 4.85 -46.24
C ALA A 504 9.63 5.06 -47.22
N GLY A 505 8.64 5.85 -46.82
CA GLY A 505 7.43 6.15 -47.60
C GLY A 505 6.15 5.46 -47.15
N THR A 506 6.16 4.63 -46.07
CA THR A 506 4.95 4.12 -45.47
C THR A 506 4.24 5.19 -44.60
N THR A 507 2.99 5.42 -44.88
CA THR A 507 2.18 6.31 -44.09
C THR A 507 1.34 5.49 -43.10
N PRO A 508 0.86 6.05 -41.97
CA PRO A 508 0.04 5.37 -40.96
C PRO A 508 -1.21 4.65 -41.53
N ALA A 509 -1.68 5.09 -42.72
CA ALA A 509 -2.86 4.52 -43.38
C ALA A 509 -2.58 3.26 -44.18
N THR A 510 -1.32 2.86 -44.39
CA THR A 510 -0.96 1.77 -45.33
C THR A 510 -0.16 0.64 -44.70
N SER A 511 0.19 0.73 -43.41
CA SER A 511 0.89 -0.32 -42.66
C SER A 511 0.05 -0.80 -41.49
N PRO A 512 -0.04 -2.12 -41.22
CA PRO A 512 -0.62 -2.63 -39.99
C PRO A 512 0.28 -2.34 -38.74
N SER A 513 1.48 -1.83 -38.94
CA SER A 513 2.40 -1.36 -37.89
C SER A 513 2.46 0.16 -37.91
N PRO A 514 2.25 0.85 -36.79
CA PRO A 514 2.24 2.31 -36.76
C PRO A 514 3.66 2.86 -36.94
N CYS A 515 3.99 3.18 -38.18
CA CYS A 515 5.24 3.84 -38.52
C CYS A 515 5.07 5.35 -38.44
N ASN A 516 5.24 5.94 -37.26
CA ASN A 516 5.31 7.38 -37.09
C ASN A 516 6.76 7.88 -37.28
N GLY A 517 7.07 8.31 -38.52
CA GLY A 517 8.41 8.73 -38.93
C GLY A 517 8.83 10.11 -38.45
N ALA A 518 8.61 10.49 -37.21
CA ALA A 518 9.27 11.66 -36.62
C ALA A 518 10.39 11.17 -35.69
N PRO A 519 11.63 11.55 -35.91
CA PRO A 519 12.69 11.24 -34.97
C PRO A 519 12.41 12.02 -33.68
N PHE A 520 12.29 11.30 -32.58
CA PHE A 520 12.29 11.90 -31.25
C PHE A 520 13.67 12.52 -31.01
N SER A 521 13.74 13.81 -30.92
CA SER A 521 14.97 14.51 -30.59
C SER A 521 14.81 15.09 -29.19
N GLY A 522 15.15 14.32 -28.17
CA GLY A 522 15.21 14.91 -26.84
C GLY A 522 15.04 13.89 -25.72
N THR A 523 15.80 14.08 -24.70
CA THR A 523 15.72 13.47 -23.37
C THR A 523 14.65 14.14 -22.50
N ASP A 524 13.67 14.81 -23.11
CA ASP A 524 12.62 15.55 -22.38
C ASP A 524 11.30 14.75 -22.41
N PRO A 525 10.92 14.10 -21.31
CA PRO A 525 9.69 13.33 -21.21
C PRO A 525 8.41 14.20 -21.42
N GLY A 526 8.50 15.52 -21.26
CA GLY A 526 7.37 16.43 -21.43
C GLY A 526 6.82 16.59 -22.87
N ASN A 527 7.51 16.03 -23.88
CA ASN A 527 7.12 16.19 -25.29
C ASN A 527 6.32 15.03 -25.89
N PHE A 528 6.02 13.96 -25.13
CA PHE A 528 5.28 12.83 -25.70
C PHE A 528 3.75 13.02 -25.68
N ARG A 529 3.20 14.01 -24.98
CA ARG A 529 1.78 14.38 -25.00
C ARG A 529 1.20 14.68 -26.38
N ASP A 530 2.05 14.96 -27.37
CA ASP A 530 1.62 15.21 -28.76
C ASP A 530 1.58 13.95 -29.63
N PHE A 531 1.82 12.76 -29.04
CA PHE A 531 1.76 11.50 -29.78
C PHE A 531 0.27 11.11 -30.01
N ASP A 532 -0.14 11.03 -31.26
CA ASP A 532 -1.47 10.48 -31.60
C ASP A 532 -1.38 8.96 -31.69
N PRO A 533 -2.07 8.20 -30.80
CA PRO A 533 -2.06 6.75 -30.88
C PRO A 533 -2.63 6.28 -32.22
N SER A 534 -1.81 5.63 -33.02
CA SER A 534 -2.15 5.18 -34.36
C SER A 534 -3.09 3.97 -34.40
N VAL A 535 -3.18 3.24 -33.26
CA VAL A 535 -4.08 2.10 -33.07
C VAL A 535 -4.89 2.32 -31.80
N ARG A 536 -6.22 2.24 -31.91
CA ARG A 536 -7.13 2.28 -30.75
C ARG A 536 -7.85 0.94 -30.61
N PHE A 537 -7.92 0.45 -29.36
CA PHE A 537 -8.69 -0.71 -28.97
C PHE A 537 -9.88 -0.23 -28.14
N GLY A 538 -11.07 -0.76 -28.42
CA GLY A 538 -12.30 -0.34 -27.74
C GLY A 538 -13.08 0.72 -28.53
N PRO A 539 -14.08 1.39 -27.89
CA PRO A 539 -14.44 1.20 -26.49
C PRO A 539 -14.93 -0.23 -26.18
N VAL A 540 -14.68 -0.66 -24.95
CA VAL A 540 -15.23 -1.88 -24.36
C VAL A 540 -15.89 -1.51 -23.05
N ASP A 541 -17.02 -2.14 -22.76
CA ASP A 541 -17.78 -1.96 -21.53
C ASP A 541 -18.13 -3.31 -20.91
N GLU A 542 -18.13 -3.38 -19.57
CA GLU A 542 -18.56 -4.57 -18.83
C GLU A 542 -19.12 -4.15 -17.47
N ASP A 543 -20.09 -4.91 -16.97
CA ASP A 543 -20.68 -4.70 -15.67
C ASP A 543 -20.55 -5.91 -14.74
N TRP A 544 -20.30 -5.64 -13.47
CA TRP A 544 -20.22 -6.65 -12.42
C TRP A 544 -21.16 -6.32 -11.29
N SER A 545 -21.62 -7.34 -10.57
CA SER A 545 -22.39 -7.14 -9.35
C SER A 545 -22.01 -8.16 -8.29
N ALA A 546 -22.04 -7.73 -7.03
CA ALA A 546 -21.70 -8.59 -5.91
C ALA A 546 -22.60 -8.33 -4.71
N PHE A 547 -22.85 -9.41 -3.96
CA PHE A 547 -23.50 -9.33 -2.65
C PHE A 547 -22.50 -9.74 -1.56
N SER A 548 -22.27 -8.85 -0.60
CA SER A 548 -21.33 -9.01 0.51
C SER A 548 -22.09 -9.13 1.85
N PRO A 549 -22.50 -10.36 2.25
CA PRO A 549 -23.15 -10.62 3.54
C PRO A 549 -22.16 -10.69 4.70
N ARG A 550 -22.67 -10.42 5.90
CA ARG A 550 -21.99 -10.68 7.18
C ARG A 550 -23.00 -11.25 8.19
N VAL A 551 -22.56 -12.27 8.92
CA VAL A 551 -23.29 -12.83 10.07
C VAL A 551 -22.32 -13.04 11.20
N GLY A 552 -22.55 -12.39 12.34
CA GLY A 552 -21.68 -12.45 13.52
C GLY A 552 -22.45 -12.65 14.81
N LEU A 553 -21.78 -13.20 15.79
CA LEU A 553 -22.31 -13.40 17.14
C LEU A 553 -21.24 -12.98 18.14
N GLU A 554 -21.64 -12.14 19.11
CA GLU A 554 -20.82 -11.70 20.23
C GLU A 554 -21.34 -12.29 21.52
N TYR A 555 -20.41 -12.63 22.39
CA TYR A 555 -20.73 -13.10 23.75
C TYR A 555 -19.89 -12.34 24.78
N GLN A 556 -20.54 -11.47 25.54
CA GLN A 556 -19.95 -10.81 26.71
C GLN A 556 -19.84 -11.79 27.85
N MET A 557 -18.65 -12.37 28.06
CA MET A 557 -18.40 -13.38 29.08
C MET A 557 -18.33 -12.76 30.47
N SER A 558 -17.73 -11.55 30.58
CA SER A 558 -17.68 -10.70 31.77
C SER A 558 -17.54 -9.24 31.31
N ASP A 559 -17.52 -8.27 32.22
CA ASP A 559 -17.30 -6.86 31.88
C ASP A 559 -15.98 -6.62 31.16
N ASP A 560 -14.99 -7.47 31.40
CA ASP A 560 -13.64 -7.35 30.87
C ASP A 560 -13.30 -8.33 29.75
N VAL A 561 -14.20 -9.25 29.38
CA VAL A 561 -13.93 -10.29 28.37
C VAL A 561 -15.10 -10.47 27.42
N MET A 562 -14.87 -10.23 26.14
CA MET A 562 -15.78 -10.50 25.04
C MET A 562 -15.18 -11.54 24.11
N VAL A 563 -15.98 -12.50 23.66
CA VAL A 563 -15.66 -13.46 22.60
C VAL A 563 -16.63 -13.28 21.46
N PHE A 564 -16.14 -13.32 20.23
CA PHE A 564 -16.98 -13.15 19.06
C PHE A 564 -16.61 -14.12 17.96
N GLY A 565 -17.53 -14.35 17.04
CA GLY A 565 -17.25 -15.06 15.80
C GLY A 565 -18.16 -14.59 14.69
N PHE A 566 -17.64 -14.56 13.48
CA PHE A 566 -18.41 -14.16 12.30
C PHE A 566 -17.98 -14.89 11.03
N TRP A 567 -18.89 -14.93 10.09
CA TRP A 567 -18.64 -15.20 8.68
C TRP A 567 -18.97 -13.96 7.86
N GLN A 568 -18.14 -13.67 6.87
CA GLN A 568 -18.36 -12.57 5.94
C GLN A 568 -17.78 -12.88 4.57
N ARG A 569 -18.33 -12.22 3.55
CA ARG A 569 -17.89 -12.28 2.16
C ARG A 569 -17.52 -10.90 1.65
N ALA A 570 -16.43 -10.83 0.88
CA ALA A 570 -16.08 -9.66 0.11
C ALA A 570 -15.72 -10.04 -1.33
N PHE A 571 -15.56 -9.04 -2.17
CA PHE A 571 -15.17 -9.19 -3.56
C PHE A 571 -14.18 -8.10 -3.96
N LYS A 572 -13.36 -8.41 -4.98
CA LYS A 572 -12.59 -7.45 -5.75
C LYS A 572 -13.15 -7.40 -7.16
N SER A 573 -13.26 -6.21 -7.73
CA SER A 573 -13.90 -6.01 -9.03
C SER A 573 -13.13 -6.66 -10.17
N GLY A 574 -13.86 -7.07 -11.22
CA GLY A 574 -13.27 -7.43 -12.50
C GLY A 574 -12.74 -6.22 -13.28
N GLY A 575 -12.18 -6.44 -14.45
CA GLY A 575 -11.60 -5.36 -15.24
C GLY A 575 -11.09 -5.81 -16.62
N PHE A 576 -10.34 -4.92 -17.26
CA PHE A 576 -9.75 -5.15 -18.58
C PHE A 576 -8.23 -5.25 -18.49
N VAL A 577 -7.63 -5.96 -19.46
CA VAL A 577 -6.19 -6.18 -19.54
C VAL A 577 -5.53 -5.00 -20.25
N ASN A 578 -5.11 -3.99 -19.50
CA ASN A 578 -4.60 -2.75 -20.06
C ASN A 578 -3.20 -2.88 -20.70
N ASN A 579 -2.45 -3.94 -20.34
CA ASN A 579 -1.18 -4.29 -21.00
C ASN A 579 -1.34 -5.22 -22.19
N ALA A 580 -2.58 -5.41 -22.69
CA ALA A 580 -2.87 -6.25 -23.84
C ALA A 580 -2.11 -5.78 -25.09
N GLY A 581 -1.39 -6.69 -25.73
CA GLY A 581 -0.71 -6.45 -27.00
C GLY A 581 -1.63 -6.57 -28.23
N THR A 582 -2.86 -7.07 -28.04
CA THR A 582 -3.82 -7.29 -29.12
C THR A 582 -5.24 -6.84 -28.75
N PRO A 583 -6.06 -6.38 -29.73
CA PRO A 583 -7.44 -5.99 -29.48
C PRO A 583 -8.29 -7.11 -28.86
N THR A 584 -7.99 -8.36 -29.19
CA THR A 584 -8.77 -9.52 -28.70
C THR A 584 -8.54 -9.71 -27.21
N VAL A 585 -7.30 -9.59 -26.74
CA VAL A 585 -6.98 -9.70 -25.30
C VAL A 585 -7.54 -8.51 -24.53
N PHE A 586 -7.41 -7.30 -25.08
CA PHE A 586 -7.98 -6.11 -24.46
C PHE A 586 -9.51 -6.19 -24.30
N ALA A 587 -10.21 -6.73 -25.30
CA ALA A 587 -11.66 -6.90 -25.27
C ALA A 587 -12.13 -8.11 -24.45
N SER A 588 -11.22 -8.85 -23.80
CA SER A 588 -11.56 -9.98 -22.93
C SER A 588 -11.44 -9.54 -21.48
N PRO A 589 -12.58 -9.18 -20.81
CA PRO A 589 -12.55 -8.81 -19.41
C PRO A 589 -12.17 -10.01 -18.53
N TYR A 590 -11.58 -9.75 -17.39
CA TYR A 590 -11.45 -10.73 -16.32
C TYR A 590 -12.52 -10.51 -15.26
N ASP A 591 -12.97 -11.59 -14.62
CA ASP A 591 -14.04 -11.58 -13.66
C ASP A 591 -13.60 -11.09 -12.27
N GLN A 592 -14.56 -10.83 -11.38
CA GLN A 592 -14.35 -10.47 -9.99
C GLN A 592 -13.76 -11.64 -9.18
N GLU A 593 -12.94 -11.31 -8.17
CA GLU A 593 -12.51 -12.25 -7.14
C GLU A 593 -13.51 -12.28 -5.98
N GLN A 594 -13.61 -13.41 -5.30
CA GLN A 594 -14.44 -13.57 -4.11
C GLN A 594 -13.66 -14.18 -2.96
N VAL A 595 -13.95 -13.76 -1.73
CA VAL A 595 -13.44 -14.39 -0.51
C VAL A 595 -14.55 -14.64 0.49
N ASP A 596 -14.55 -15.84 1.07
CA ASP A 596 -15.36 -16.25 2.23
C ASP A 596 -14.45 -16.39 3.45
N ASN A 597 -14.65 -15.59 4.50
CA ASN A 597 -13.83 -15.59 5.71
C ASN A 597 -14.65 -15.99 6.94
N PHE A 598 -14.10 -16.93 7.74
CA PHE A 598 -14.58 -17.29 9.08
C PHE A 598 -13.58 -16.81 10.11
N GLU A 599 -14.06 -16.19 11.17
CA GLU A 599 -13.21 -15.65 12.22
C GLU A 599 -13.77 -15.88 13.59
N LEU A 600 -12.89 -16.20 14.56
CA LEU A 600 -13.14 -16.21 15.99
C LEU A 600 -12.16 -15.27 16.68
N GLY A 601 -12.66 -14.46 17.59
CA GLY A 601 -11.82 -13.51 18.31
C GLY A 601 -12.16 -13.40 19.79
N ILE A 602 -11.22 -12.85 20.53
CA ILE A 602 -11.33 -12.49 21.94
C ILE A 602 -10.81 -11.07 22.15
N ARG A 603 -11.53 -10.30 22.96
CA ARG A 603 -11.12 -9.02 23.52
C ARG A 603 -11.07 -9.16 25.02
N SER A 604 -9.98 -8.75 25.65
CA SER A 604 -9.87 -8.90 27.10
C SER A 604 -8.99 -7.84 27.73
N ASP A 605 -9.48 -7.29 28.86
CA ASP A 605 -8.73 -6.46 29.79
C ASP A 605 -8.56 -7.23 31.10
N LEU A 606 -7.36 -7.71 31.36
CA LEU A 606 -7.03 -8.64 32.44
C LEU A 606 -6.17 -7.94 33.51
N LEU A 607 -6.00 -8.62 34.68
CA LEU A 607 -5.14 -8.14 35.76
C LEU A 607 -5.54 -6.73 36.26
N ASP A 608 -6.82 -6.50 36.46
CA ASP A 608 -7.38 -5.19 36.87
C ASP A 608 -7.05 -4.07 35.86
N GLY A 609 -7.14 -4.37 34.55
CA GLY A 609 -6.87 -3.40 33.47
C GLY A 609 -5.40 -3.21 33.13
N ARG A 610 -4.46 -3.96 33.76
CA ARG A 610 -3.03 -3.86 33.47
C ARG A 610 -2.56 -4.69 32.30
N LEU A 611 -3.34 -5.66 31.83
CA LEU A 611 -3.02 -6.48 30.64
C LEU A 611 -4.20 -6.48 29.70
N ARG A 612 -4.05 -5.83 28.57
CA ARG A 612 -4.93 -5.96 27.41
C ARG A 612 -4.38 -7.06 26.50
N LEU A 613 -5.21 -8.06 26.21
CA LEU A 613 -4.83 -9.18 25.35
C LEU A 613 -5.96 -9.46 24.38
N ASN A 614 -5.69 -9.25 23.09
CA ASN A 614 -6.64 -9.48 22.01
C ASN A 614 -6.11 -10.52 21.06
N GLY A 615 -6.95 -11.45 20.63
CA GLY A 615 -6.57 -12.52 19.73
C GLY A 615 -7.63 -12.82 18.70
N ASN A 616 -7.19 -13.23 17.51
CA ASN A 616 -8.05 -13.64 16.41
C ASN A 616 -7.49 -14.91 15.76
N ILE A 617 -8.40 -15.81 15.37
CA ILE A 617 -8.10 -16.98 14.53
C ILE A 617 -9.02 -16.87 13.32
N PHE A 618 -8.47 -16.99 12.12
CA PHE A 618 -9.24 -16.88 10.90
C PHE A 618 -8.94 -18.02 9.92
N SER A 619 -9.91 -18.30 9.04
CA SER A 619 -9.76 -19.14 7.87
C SER A 619 -10.51 -18.50 6.72
N ALA A 620 -9.86 -18.33 5.58
CA ALA A 620 -10.45 -17.73 4.38
C ALA A 620 -10.24 -18.60 3.14
N ASP A 621 -11.28 -18.64 2.30
CA ASP A 621 -11.32 -19.34 1.02
C ASP A 621 -11.44 -18.28 -0.09
N TYR A 622 -10.41 -18.19 -0.93
CA TYR A 622 -10.30 -17.23 -2.04
C TYR A 622 -10.57 -17.94 -3.35
N LYS A 623 -11.45 -17.34 -4.18
CA LYS A 623 -11.89 -17.89 -5.46
C LYS A 623 -11.64 -16.91 -6.57
N ASP A 624 -11.33 -17.47 -7.74
CA ASP A 624 -11.20 -16.72 -8.98
C ASP A 624 -10.14 -15.59 -8.87
N LEU A 625 -9.04 -15.86 -8.14
CA LEU A 625 -7.95 -14.91 -7.93
C LEU A 625 -7.37 -14.45 -9.26
N GLN A 626 -7.33 -13.14 -9.45
CA GLN A 626 -6.74 -12.49 -10.61
C GLN A 626 -5.22 -12.59 -10.53
N ARG A 627 -4.61 -13.22 -11.52
CA ARG A 627 -3.15 -13.35 -11.59
C ARG A 627 -2.64 -12.85 -12.93
N GLY A 628 -1.56 -12.07 -12.87
CA GLY A 628 -0.83 -11.68 -14.08
C GLY A 628 -0.14 -12.90 -14.69
N VAL A 629 -0.41 -13.14 -15.95
CA VAL A 629 0.14 -14.24 -16.74
C VAL A 629 0.90 -13.65 -17.92
N ILE A 630 2.16 -14.06 -18.09
CA ILE A 630 2.98 -13.66 -19.22
C ILE A 630 2.97 -14.78 -20.24
N ARG A 631 2.65 -14.49 -21.50
CA ARG A 631 2.68 -15.45 -22.59
C ARG A 631 3.33 -14.90 -23.84
N ALA A 632 3.73 -15.79 -24.75
CA ALA A 632 4.20 -15.38 -26.07
C ALA A 632 3.06 -14.73 -26.86
N ALA A 633 3.29 -13.55 -27.41
CA ALA A 633 2.29 -12.87 -28.24
C ALA A 633 2.07 -13.64 -29.53
N PRO A 634 0.82 -13.94 -29.94
CA PRO A 634 0.54 -14.82 -31.09
C PRO A 634 1.05 -14.29 -32.45
N THR A 635 1.32 -12.98 -32.55
CA THR A 635 1.61 -12.30 -33.82
C THR A 635 2.91 -11.49 -33.82
N SER A 636 3.68 -11.50 -32.74
CA SER A 636 4.94 -10.78 -32.62
C SER A 636 6.01 -11.65 -31.94
N THR A 637 7.27 -11.24 -32.06
CA THR A 637 8.37 -11.86 -31.31
C THR A 637 8.41 -11.41 -29.84
N GLY A 638 7.36 -10.71 -29.37
CA GLY A 638 7.22 -10.17 -28.03
C GLY A 638 6.42 -11.07 -27.07
N GLN A 639 6.38 -10.64 -25.83
CA GLN A 639 5.55 -11.21 -24.78
C GLN A 639 4.31 -10.34 -24.57
N GLU A 640 3.24 -10.95 -24.07
CA GLU A 640 1.99 -10.31 -23.71
C GLU A 640 1.68 -10.65 -22.25
N THR A 641 1.44 -9.63 -21.45
CA THR A 641 0.95 -9.83 -20.07
C THR A 641 -0.55 -9.66 -20.08
N PHE A 642 -1.29 -10.60 -19.49
CA PHE A 642 -2.72 -10.48 -19.27
C PHE A 642 -3.09 -10.96 -17.88
N THR A 643 -4.23 -10.49 -17.37
CA THR A 643 -4.79 -10.92 -16.10
C THR A 643 -5.86 -11.98 -16.36
N ASP A 644 -5.80 -13.08 -15.63
CA ASP A 644 -6.78 -14.17 -15.72
C ASP A 644 -7.22 -14.62 -14.31
N ASN A 645 -8.45 -15.09 -14.18
CA ASN A 645 -8.99 -15.70 -12.97
C ASN A 645 -8.52 -17.16 -12.89
N ALA A 646 -7.22 -17.35 -12.64
CA ALA A 646 -6.55 -18.62 -12.82
C ALA A 646 -6.31 -19.41 -11.52
N ALA A 647 -6.57 -18.82 -10.34
CA ALA A 647 -6.17 -19.40 -9.08
C ALA A 647 -7.25 -19.35 -8.00
N GLY A 648 -7.23 -20.33 -7.11
CA GLY A 648 -7.86 -20.31 -5.78
C GLY A 648 -6.80 -20.42 -4.70
N ALA A 649 -7.10 -19.96 -3.48
CA ALA A 649 -6.22 -20.11 -2.35
C ALA A 649 -6.99 -20.30 -1.04
N GLU A 650 -6.42 -21.06 -0.11
CA GLU A 650 -6.92 -21.19 1.24
C GLU A 650 -5.92 -20.58 2.23
N SER A 651 -6.40 -19.83 3.20
CA SER A 651 -5.57 -19.30 4.27
C SER A 651 -6.08 -19.68 5.65
N PHE A 652 -5.14 -19.87 6.56
CA PHE A 652 -5.38 -20.00 8.00
C PHE A 652 -4.37 -19.15 8.75
N GLY A 653 -4.82 -18.42 9.78
CA GLY A 653 -3.89 -17.61 10.57
C GLY A 653 -4.34 -17.36 11.99
N VAL A 654 -3.38 -16.89 12.79
CA VAL A 654 -3.55 -16.51 14.19
C VAL A 654 -2.91 -15.14 14.37
N GLU A 655 -3.63 -14.22 14.99
CA GLU A 655 -3.17 -12.87 15.30
C GLU A 655 -3.34 -12.61 16.80
N LEU A 656 -2.32 -12.07 17.41
CA LEU A 656 -2.31 -11.70 18.82
C LEU A 656 -1.79 -10.27 18.96
N THR A 657 -2.47 -9.45 19.74
CA THR A 657 -1.97 -8.15 20.18
C THR A 657 -2.04 -8.05 21.69
N PHE A 658 -1.04 -7.45 22.31
CA PHE A 658 -1.02 -7.28 23.76
C PHE A 658 -0.45 -5.91 24.14
N ASN A 659 -0.94 -5.40 25.26
CA ASN A 659 -0.38 -4.26 25.97
C ASN A 659 -0.39 -4.58 27.46
N TYR A 660 0.78 -4.54 28.11
CA TYR A 660 0.97 -4.90 29.50
C TYR A 660 1.66 -3.79 30.26
N ALA A 661 1.01 -3.24 31.27
CA ALA A 661 1.53 -2.24 32.20
C ALA A 661 1.78 -2.87 33.58
N PRO A 662 2.92 -3.56 33.80
CA PRO A 662 3.23 -4.17 35.10
C PRO A 662 3.33 -3.18 36.23
N THR A 663 3.72 -1.94 35.93
CA THR A 663 3.74 -0.77 36.83
C THR A 663 3.19 0.46 36.11
N GLU A 664 2.94 1.55 36.83
CA GLU A 664 2.50 2.84 36.24
C GLU A 664 3.51 3.44 35.26
N ASN A 665 4.77 3.05 35.36
CA ASN A 665 5.86 3.62 34.58
C ASN A 665 6.39 2.70 33.48
N LEU A 666 6.00 1.42 33.42
CA LEU A 666 6.51 0.44 32.47
C LEU A 666 5.37 -0.09 31.60
N SER A 667 5.49 0.08 30.32
CA SER A 667 4.61 -0.51 29.30
C SER A 667 5.40 -1.49 28.43
N ILE A 668 4.83 -2.67 28.19
CA ILE A 668 5.33 -3.69 27.27
C ILE A 668 4.19 -4.00 26.31
N TYR A 669 4.42 -3.81 25.03
CA TYR A 669 3.38 -3.98 24.02
C TYR A 669 3.90 -4.74 22.81
N GLY A 670 2.99 -5.27 22.00
CA GLY A 670 3.40 -5.94 20.78
C GLY A 670 2.29 -6.69 20.10
N ASN A 671 2.68 -7.31 18.99
CA ASN A 671 1.81 -8.16 18.21
C ASN A 671 2.58 -9.37 17.66
N VAL A 672 1.86 -10.42 17.33
CA VAL A 672 2.37 -11.61 16.64
C VAL A 672 1.33 -12.07 15.64
N GLY A 673 1.75 -12.23 14.39
CA GLY A 673 1.00 -12.84 13.32
C GLY A 673 1.60 -14.19 12.91
N TYR A 674 0.76 -15.19 12.71
CA TYR A 674 1.07 -16.42 12.03
C TYR A 674 0.13 -16.58 10.86
N LEU A 675 0.70 -16.91 9.70
CA LEU A 675 -0.05 -17.09 8.46
C LEU A 675 0.39 -18.38 7.79
N ASP A 676 -0.57 -19.17 7.35
CA ASP A 676 -0.40 -20.32 6.48
C ASP A 676 -1.35 -20.15 5.31
N ILE A 677 -0.83 -19.90 4.12
CA ILE A 677 -1.62 -19.64 2.91
C ILE A 677 -1.02 -20.40 1.74
N GLU A 678 -1.86 -21.11 1.00
CA GLU A 678 -1.47 -21.95 -0.13
C GLU A 678 -2.47 -21.81 -1.27
N TYR A 679 -2.01 -21.99 -2.50
CA TYR A 679 -2.93 -22.12 -3.64
C TYR A 679 -3.69 -23.46 -3.56
N ASP A 680 -5.02 -23.42 -3.59
CA ASP A 680 -5.88 -24.61 -3.72
C ASP A 680 -6.00 -25.09 -5.17
N GLY A 681 -5.68 -24.22 -6.14
CA GLY A 681 -5.59 -24.52 -7.55
C GLY A 681 -5.03 -23.32 -8.31
N PHE A 682 -4.04 -23.57 -9.16
CA PHE A 682 -3.48 -22.53 -10.01
C PHE A 682 -3.04 -23.12 -11.34
N ILE A 683 -3.96 -23.07 -12.33
CA ILE A 683 -3.71 -23.63 -13.65
C ILE A 683 -3.54 -22.48 -14.64
N ALA A 684 -2.31 -22.25 -15.09
CA ALA A 684 -1.96 -21.19 -16.04
C ALA A 684 -0.77 -21.57 -16.91
N ASP A 685 -0.65 -20.92 -18.06
CA ASP A 685 0.57 -20.92 -18.87
C ASP A 685 1.45 -19.75 -18.42
N LEU A 686 2.33 -19.99 -17.47
CA LEU A 686 3.29 -19.00 -16.98
C LEU A 686 4.56 -18.89 -17.85
N THR A 687 4.72 -19.76 -18.85
CA THR A 687 5.93 -19.82 -19.69
C THR A 687 5.72 -19.20 -21.07
N GLY A 688 4.48 -18.98 -21.46
CA GLY A 688 4.14 -18.52 -22.81
C GLY A 688 4.36 -19.54 -23.90
N ASP A 689 4.43 -20.85 -23.58
CA ASP A 689 4.58 -21.93 -24.55
C ASP A 689 3.23 -22.49 -25.04
N GLY A 690 2.11 -21.98 -24.55
CA GLY A 690 0.76 -22.41 -24.85
C GLY A 690 0.30 -23.63 -24.05
N ILE A 691 1.07 -24.09 -23.07
CA ILE A 691 0.75 -25.25 -22.23
C ILE A 691 0.35 -24.77 -20.84
N GLN A 692 -0.91 -25.03 -20.47
CA GLN A 692 -1.34 -24.78 -19.09
C GLN A 692 -0.76 -25.85 -18.16
N THR A 693 -0.13 -25.39 -17.08
CA THR A 693 0.47 -26.22 -16.04
C THR A 693 -0.18 -25.95 -14.70
N ASP A 694 -0.11 -26.94 -13.80
CA ASP A 694 -0.52 -26.78 -12.42
C ASP A 694 0.62 -26.13 -11.63
N ASN A 695 0.39 -24.91 -11.15
CA ASN A 695 1.31 -24.05 -10.43
C ASN A 695 0.95 -23.93 -8.93
N SER A 696 0.10 -24.80 -8.41
CA SER A 696 -0.41 -24.73 -7.03
C SER A 696 0.68 -24.90 -5.96
N SER A 697 1.87 -25.39 -6.34
CA SER A 697 3.02 -25.48 -5.44
C SER A 697 3.81 -24.18 -5.27
N LEU A 698 3.43 -23.12 -5.96
CA LEU A 698 4.07 -21.81 -5.85
C LEU A 698 3.63 -21.11 -4.57
N GLU A 699 4.46 -20.21 -4.08
CA GLU A 699 4.16 -19.35 -2.93
C GLU A 699 3.36 -18.11 -3.36
N LEU A 700 2.52 -17.60 -2.44
CA LEU A 700 1.86 -16.32 -2.65
C LEU A 700 2.83 -15.18 -2.35
N VAL A 701 2.68 -14.09 -3.10
CA VAL A 701 3.50 -12.88 -2.99
C VAL A 701 3.16 -12.11 -1.72
N ARG A 702 4.16 -11.62 -1.00
CA ARG A 702 4.04 -10.81 0.23
C ARG A 702 3.22 -11.49 1.33
N ALA A 703 3.51 -12.78 1.55
CA ALA A 703 2.83 -13.63 2.52
C ALA A 703 3.82 -14.24 3.53
N PRO A 704 4.49 -13.45 4.37
CA PRO A 704 5.42 -13.97 5.36
C PRO A 704 4.69 -14.88 6.35
N LYS A 705 5.34 -15.96 6.75
CA LYS A 705 4.73 -16.96 7.66
C LYS A 705 4.63 -16.46 9.09
N TRP A 706 5.62 -15.70 9.53
CA TRP A 706 5.66 -15.04 10.83
C TRP A 706 5.95 -13.57 10.70
N ASP A 707 5.27 -12.82 11.53
CA ASP A 707 5.42 -11.40 11.70
C ASP A 707 5.26 -11.08 13.18
N MET A 708 6.18 -10.31 13.75
CA MET A 708 6.10 -9.96 15.15
C MET A 708 6.73 -8.61 15.46
N ASN A 709 6.19 -7.97 16.48
CA ASN A 709 6.69 -6.71 17.01
C ASN A 709 6.57 -6.74 18.53
N VAL A 710 7.62 -6.33 19.23
CA VAL A 710 7.63 -6.20 20.70
C VAL A 710 8.33 -4.92 21.09
N GLY A 711 7.63 -4.06 21.80
CA GLY A 711 8.13 -2.79 22.32
C GLY A 711 8.10 -2.73 23.83
N VAL A 712 8.97 -1.89 24.39
CA VAL A 712 9.02 -1.57 25.81
C VAL A 712 9.26 -0.07 25.99
N ASP A 713 8.41 0.58 26.80
CA ASP A 713 8.54 1.97 27.17
C ASP A 713 8.65 2.10 28.69
N TYR A 714 9.57 2.94 29.15
CA TYR A 714 9.69 3.29 30.56
C TYR A 714 9.64 4.80 30.75
N GLU A 715 8.70 5.26 31.57
CA GLU A 715 8.50 6.67 31.88
C GLU A 715 9.15 7.05 33.21
N PHE A 716 9.95 8.13 33.20
CA PHE A 716 10.52 8.77 34.39
C PHE A 716 9.77 10.07 34.66
N ASP A 717 9.14 10.20 35.82
CA ASP A 717 8.67 11.52 36.29
C ASP A 717 9.87 12.36 36.76
N LEU A 718 10.06 13.51 36.12
CA LEU A 718 11.13 14.45 36.40
C LEU A 718 10.66 15.65 37.27
N ASP A 719 9.60 15.47 38.02
CA ASP A 719 8.93 16.49 38.84
C ASP A 719 8.55 17.73 37.98
N ASP A 720 9.01 18.92 38.37
CA ASP A 720 8.74 20.19 37.68
C ASP A 720 9.29 20.26 36.26
N MET A 721 10.24 19.40 35.89
CA MET A 721 10.78 19.34 34.52
C MET A 721 9.92 18.51 33.56
N GLY A 722 8.88 17.84 34.02
CA GLY A 722 7.98 17.05 33.22
C GLY A 722 8.29 15.56 33.21
N ARG A 723 8.13 14.89 32.07
CA ARG A 723 8.28 13.43 31.93
C ARG A 723 9.29 13.09 30.86
N LEU A 724 10.03 11.99 31.08
CA LEU A 724 10.98 11.43 30.11
C LEU A 724 10.61 9.97 29.85
N THR A 725 10.24 9.65 28.63
CA THR A 725 9.98 8.28 28.18
C THR A 725 11.18 7.76 27.39
N VAL A 726 11.64 6.56 27.71
CA VAL A 726 12.67 5.84 26.95
C VAL A 726 12.05 4.56 26.43
N GLY A 727 12.08 4.38 25.12
CA GLY A 727 11.46 3.27 24.43
C GLY A 727 12.40 2.55 23.48
N ALA A 728 12.14 1.26 23.28
CA ALA A 728 12.78 0.43 22.25
C ALA A 728 11.79 -0.60 21.72
N ARG A 729 11.92 -0.92 20.43
CA ARG A 729 11.09 -1.89 19.73
C ARG A 729 11.96 -2.83 18.89
N TYR A 730 11.63 -4.09 18.90
CA TYR A 730 12.14 -5.11 18.00
C TYR A 730 11.03 -5.58 17.07
N SER A 731 11.29 -5.60 15.77
CA SER A 731 10.37 -6.06 14.75
C SER A 731 11.03 -7.17 13.94
N TYR A 732 10.26 -8.19 13.57
CA TYR A 732 10.70 -9.34 12.78
C TYR A 732 9.64 -9.68 11.74
N THR A 733 10.05 -9.89 10.51
CA THR A 733 9.24 -10.45 9.43
C THR A 733 10.01 -11.60 8.80
N ASP A 734 9.33 -12.73 8.62
CA ASP A 734 9.88 -13.93 8.00
C ASP A 734 10.18 -13.72 6.50
N GLU A 735 10.93 -14.62 5.90
CA GLU A 735 11.18 -14.62 4.46
C GLU A 735 9.89 -14.55 3.66
N MET A 736 9.91 -13.87 2.50
CA MET A 736 8.75 -13.80 1.62
C MET A 736 9.11 -13.59 0.15
N LEU A 737 8.24 -14.06 -0.74
CA LEU A 737 8.29 -13.77 -2.16
C LEU A 737 7.80 -12.34 -2.44
N LEU A 738 8.53 -11.54 -3.25
CA LEU A 738 8.21 -10.13 -3.51
C LEU A 738 7.47 -9.89 -4.83
N THR A 739 7.62 -10.77 -5.81
CA THR A 739 7.03 -10.63 -7.15
C THR A 739 6.45 -11.96 -7.64
N THR A 740 5.97 -11.97 -8.87
CA THR A 740 5.30 -13.13 -9.45
C THR A 740 6.15 -14.39 -9.41
N PRO A 741 5.53 -15.55 -9.19
CA PRO A 741 6.16 -16.80 -8.79
C PRO A 741 7.17 -17.43 -9.75
N ASN A 742 7.48 -16.79 -10.86
CA ASN A 742 8.39 -17.36 -11.86
C ASN A 742 9.86 -16.99 -11.65
N ASP A 743 10.16 -16.12 -10.66
CA ASP A 743 11.47 -15.56 -10.50
C ASP A 743 12.10 -15.89 -9.16
N VAL A 744 13.07 -16.75 -9.21
CA VAL A 744 13.78 -17.30 -8.05
C VAL A 744 14.68 -16.25 -7.37
N GLY A 745 14.93 -15.10 -7.98
CA GLY A 745 15.80 -14.04 -7.44
C GLY A 745 15.07 -12.94 -6.68
N PHE A 746 13.75 -13.07 -6.41
CA PHE A 746 12.97 -12.02 -5.77
C PHE A 746 12.37 -12.45 -4.43
N HIS A 747 13.14 -13.21 -3.68
CA HIS A 747 12.88 -13.42 -2.27
C HIS A 747 13.54 -12.31 -1.44
N ARG A 748 12.84 -11.88 -0.42
CA ARG A 748 13.40 -11.16 0.72
C ARG A 748 13.64 -12.18 1.81
N ASP A 749 14.85 -12.23 2.34
CA ASP A 749 15.17 -13.00 3.52
C ASP A 749 14.49 -12.41 4.76
N GLU A 750 14.62 -13.04 5.90
CA GLU A 750 14.09 -12.53 7.16
C GLU A 750 14.63 -11.14 7.48
N LEU A 751 13.74 -10.22 7.84
CA LEU A 751 14.10 -8.86 8.21
C LEU A 751 13.86 -8.62 9.70
N ALA A 752 14.93 -8.30 10.43
CA ALA A 752 14.88 -8.03 11.87
C ALA A 752 15.43 -6.64 12.20
N THR A 753 14.57 -5.74 12.68
CA THR A 753 14.96 -4.35 12.95
C THR A 753 14.78 -3.97 14.42
N VAL A 754 15.59 -3.01 14.85
CA VAL A 754 15.50 -2.40 16.18
C VAL A 754 15.30 -0.90 16.03
N ASP A 755 14.26 -0.39 16.68
CA ASP A 755 13.99 1.04 16.80
C ASP A 755 14.15 1.48 18.26
N ALA A 756 14.48 2.74 18.48
CA ALA A 756 14.56 3.29 19.82
C ALA A 756 14.22 4.79 19.84
N GLN A 757 13.70 5.25 20.98
CA GLN A 757 13.34 6.64 21.17
C GLN A 757 13.54 7.12 22.59
N ILE A 758 13.78 8.44 22.72
CA ILE A 758 13.79 9.16 23.98
C ILE A 758 12.89 10.38 23.81
N VAL A 759 11.81 10.46 24.54
CA VAL A 759 10.81 11.54 24.45
C VAL A 759 10.76 12.29 25.78
N TRP A 760 11.12 13.56 25.76
CA TRP A 760 10.90 14.46 26.89
C TRP A 760 9.69 15.35 26.63
N ARG A 761 8.77 15.45 27.61
CA ARG A 761 7.62 16.37 27.62
C ARG A 761 7.68 17.27 28.82
N SER A 762 7.50 18.59 28.62
CA SER A 762 7.40 19.55 29.72
C SER A 762 6.16 19.28 30.58
N ARG A 763 6.18 19.73 31.86
CA ARG A 763 5.08 19.50 32.81
C ARG A 763 3.75 20.09 32.35
N ASP A 764 3.78 21.20 31.62
CA ASP A 764 2.62 21.88 31.04
C ASP A 764 2.28 21.40 29.61
N GLU A 765 2.95 20.33 29.15
CA GLU A 765 2.77 19.69 27.83
C GLU A 765 2.99 20.62 26.62
N ARG A 766 3.50 21.85 26.85
CA ARG A 766 3.75 22.80 25.78
C ARG A 766 4.94 22.47 24.90
N TYR A 767 5.91 21.75 25.42
CA TYR A 767 7.15 21.42 24.72
C TYR A 767 7.38 19.93 24.76
N GLN A 768 7.73 19.38 23.61
CA GLN A 768 8.17 17.99 23.47
C GLN A 768 9.48 17.97 22.67
N LEU A 769 10.45 17.22 23.14
CA LEU A 769 11.67 16.91 22.40
C LEU A 769 11.79 15.39 22.31
N MET A 770 11.88 14.87 21.09
CA MET A 770 12.09 13.47 20.81
C MET A 770 13.42 13.27 20.11
N LEU A 771 14.21 12.31 20.56
CA LEU A 771 15.33 11.73 19.82
C LEU A 771 14.89 10.35 19.39
N TRP A 772 14.99 10.04 18.10
CA TRP A 772 14.52 8.79 17.54
C TRP A 772 15.57 8.15 16.64
N GLY A 773 15.50 6.83 16.53
CA GLY A 773 16.26 6.04 15.58
C GLY A 773 15.44 4.86 15.11
N ARG A 774 15.43 4.63 13.81
CA ARG A 774 14.77 3.54 13.13
C ARG A 774 15.80 2.64 12.46
N ASN A 775 15.49 1.35 12.40
CA ASN A 775 16.40 0.35 11.85
C ASN A 775 17.84 0.52 12.38
N LEU A 776 18.00 0.64 13.70
CA LEU A 776 19.32 0.83 14.34
C LEU A 776 20.23 -0.38 14.19
N SER A 777 19.67 -1.56 13.87
CA SER A 777 20.40 -2.75 13.45
C SER A 777 21.08 -2.57 12.09
N ASP A 778 20.61 -1.61 11.27
CA ASP A 778 21.11 -1.35 9.91
C ASP A 778 20.92 -2.54 8.96
N GLU A 779 19.84 -3.29 9.17
CA GLU A 779 19.47 -4.42 8.33
C GLU A 779 18.78 -3.90 7.06
N VAL A 780 19.25 -4.35 5.92
CA VAL A 780 18.75 -3.94 4.61
C VAL A 780 18.53 -5.17 3.76
N GLU A 781 17.36 -5.23 3.15
CA GLU A 781 16.92 -6.33 2.31
C GLU A 781 16.24 -5.82 1.03
N ARG A 782 15.89 -6.73 0.12
CA ARG A 782 15.10 -6.38 -1.05
C ARG A 782 13.71 -5.88 -0.64
N LEU A 783 13.29 -4.75 -1.18
CA LEU A 783 11.94 -4.21 -1.03
C LEU A 783 11.03 -4.69 -2.15
N GLY A 784 11.55 -4.69 -3.38
CA GLY A 784 10.83 -5.10 -4.58
C GLY A 784 11.78 -5.34 -5.72
N GLY A 785 11.25 -5.91 -6.79
CA GLY A 785 11.98 -6.12 -8.02
C GLY A 785 11.07 -6.68 -9.09
N THR A 786 11.50 -6.59 -10.34
CA THR A 786 10.71 -7.07 -11.47
C THR A 786 11.64 -7.64 -12.55
N PRO A 787 11.34 -8.83 -13.08
CA PRO A 787 11.98 -9.33 -14.26
C PRO A 787 11.39 -8.66 -15.50
N VAL A 788 12.24 -8.22 -16.41
CA VAL A 788 11.83 -7.74 -17.72
C VAL A 788 12.02 -8.89 -18.72
N ALA A 789 11.03 -9.72 -18.80
CA ALA A 789 11.03 -10.92 -19.64
C ALA A 789 12.26 -11.79 -19.38
N THR A 790 12.98 -12.15 -20.45
CA THR A 790 14.24 -12.89 -20.39
C THR A 790 15.48 -11.99 -20.59
N LEU A 791 15.25 -10.67 -20.56
CA LEU A 791 16.30 -9.69 -20.89
C LEU A 791 17.15 -9.35 -19.67
N PHE A 792 16.55 -8.88 -18.61
CA PHE A 792 17.21 -8.49 -17.35
C PHE A 792 16.18 -8.45 -16.22
N ALA A 793 16.66 -8.24 -15.02
CA ALA A 793 15.85 -7.99 -13.84
C ALA A 793 16.44 -6.80 -13.09
N PHE A 794 15.61 -6.11 -12.34
CA PHE A 794 16.04 -5.01 -11.47
C PHE A 794 15.39 -5.15 -10.10
N ALA A 795 16.03 -4.56 -9.09
CA ALA A 795 15.56 -4.61 -7.71
C ALA A 795 15.83 -3.28 -7.01
N SER A 796 15.09 -3.04 -5.93
CA SER A 796 15.28 -1.94 -4.99
C SER A 796 15.40 -2.47 -3.56
N GLY A 797 16.01 -1.67 -2.65
CA GLY A 797 16.25 -2.04 -1.27
C GLY A 797 15.33 -1.35 -0.27
N THR A 798 15.20 -1.96 0.91
CA THR A 798 14.57 -1.34 2.08
C THR A 798 15.39 -0.16 2.58
N GLN A 799 14.78 0.68 3.40
CA GLN A 799 15.43 1.90 3.90
C GLN A 799 16.55 1.55 4.91
N PRO A 800 17.70 2.24 4.84
CA PRO A 800 18.79 2.06 5.81
C PRO A 800 18.43 2.65 7.16
N LYS A 801 19.37 2.54 8.12
CA LYS A 801 19.28 3.16 9.42
C LYS A 801 19.04 4.67 9.35
N GLN A 802 17.98 5.13 10.00
CA GLN A 802 17.64 6.55 10.15
C GLN A 802 17.67 6.96 11.62
N TYR A 803 18.03 8.22 11.88
CA TYR A 803 17.97 8.82 13.22
C TYR A 803 17.81 10.33 13.11
N GLY A 804 17.16 10.90 14.12
CA GLY A 804 16.89 12.32 14.12
C GLY A 804 16.38 12.84 15.45
N ALA A 805 15.93 14.09 15.41
CA ALA A 805 15.33 14.79 16.52
C ALA A 805 14.11 15.57 16.06
N THR A 806 13.01 15.44 16.81
CA THR A 806 11.77 16.18 16.59
C THR A 806 11.47 17.07 17.77
N PHE A 807 11.17 18.32 17.53
CA PHE A 807 10.73 19.29 18.53
C PHE A 807 9.32 19.78 18.22
N VAL A 808 8.41 19.64 19.20
CA VAL A 808 7.03 20.10 19.09
C VAL A 808 6.76 21.17 20.12
N MET A 809 6.07 22.21 19.69
CA MET A 809 5.68 23.33 20.52
C MET A 809 4.18 23.59 20.38
N ARG A 810 3.45 23.53 21.53
CA ARG A 810 1.98 23.66 21.59
C ARG A 810 1.58 24.87 22.40
N PHE A 811 0.68 25.67 21.85
CA PHE A 811 0.03 26.80 22.51
C PHE A 811 -1.47 26.66 22.40
N SER A 812 -2.18 26.60 23.49
CA SER A 812 -3.64 26.58 23.57
C SER A 812 -4.14 27.71 24.49
N GLU A 813 -5.22 28.41 24.06
CA GLU A 813 -5.90 29.49 24.84
C GLU A 813 -7.37 29.14 25.06
#